data_420ab5a8bd079ed08070d48efba8c3d8
#
_entry.id   420ab5a8bd079ed08070d48efba8c3d8
#
_cell.length_a   1.000
_cell.length_b   1.000
_cell.length_c   1.000
_cell.angle_alpha   90.00
_cell.angle_beta   90.00
_cell.angle_gamma   90.00
#
_symmetry.space_group_name_H-M   'P 1'
#
loop_
_entity.id
_entity.type
_entity.pdbx_description
1 polymer ?
#
loop_
_entity_poly.entity_id
_entity_poly.type
_entity_poly.pdbx_seq_one_letter_code
_entity_poly.pdbx_strand_id
1 'polypeptide(L)'
;MTEPKRIRRWFAMLLHLWRSHRYRRLPRALGIILLPLFVAPASLAGQDAVVRRQSVETQGQSISATARTYPQLSGSVVDTSGALIPGATLLIQSANGAIQKTTLSDNNGSFVISGLPAGNYRLVVSDAGFQTKKIAVTIGPTKAALPLRISLAVGGETTTVVVKERSDTLVGIAASAGQVTVGAEELKNRPILRSGEILETLPGLIITQHAGGGKANQYFMRGFNLDHGTDFAIFLDDMPLNLPSHAHGEGYSDMNIVIPEFVKRVDAEKGPYYADVGDYGSAGNAHVVFYKTLPRNFFQVDGGMYQFARFVFGMSQKLGNGNLLYGGEAYHDGGPWLHSDNYYKFNGLETYSQGTDANGFSVSAHAYHGTWHSSDQLPYTAIPVVGFFGTLNPTDGGHSQRYSLQGEWHHKGASSETTLMGYGFYYDLNLFSDFTYYLVDPYNGDQFEQQDRRWVAGFDFRHTIFGKFLGRKTETTFGMQFRNDWIHNGLFRTEDRARTDKTFYTANYLDEPSSLDQVAVLPAATDLNKFTETITSPWVTTKIQWAERLRSILAVRGDYGDGAITNFSNPLNPNYPNYPSNYSPNFNPNTGQSTSKFLPSPKASLIFGPWANTEFYVQGGFSYHTNDVRGSTQLYQPVSPDNPYYNTPIYDTPNPKKIPFLVATKGAEVGVRTAAIPSLQSTVELWYLHSDSELLQDGDTGGTSPSEQSSNRYGIEVGNYYTPSPHLVFDADFADSRAIFTSDDGDDSTFYTSTPAGPQLCARNSNCFGLIPTGAGTYLQNQHGKEVPEAVRWVVAAGATLQDYKRFSASLRLRYFGPRPLTSDALYTSPSTALVNLEASYKINEHWSLVGEVLNLFNRRDHDVDYAYVSQITPAAGLGLPATPPTILAGQEQVAAAVNANAAFTRVMHPVEPAQARFTLRYSFGR
;
A
#
# COMPACT_ATOMS: atom_id res chain seq x y z
N MET A 1 20.70 -46.06 -9.56
CA MET A 1 20.90 -45.64 -10.96
C MET A 1 19.74 -46.15 -11.75
N THR A 2 19.07 -45.29 -12.47
CA THR A 2 17.92 -45.38 -13.40
C THR A 2 16.64 -44.77 -12.85
N GLU A 3 16.47 -43.44 -13.12
CA GLU A 3 15.24 -42.85 -13.66
C GLU A 3 15.28 -41.30 -13.68
N PRO A 4 16.02 -40.70 -14.62
CA PRO A 4 15.67 -39.31 -15.02
C PRO A 4 15.29 -39.16 -16.49
N LYS A 5 15.10 -40.25 -17.25
CA LYS A 5 14.88 -40.15 -18.70
C LYS A 5 13.39 -40.11 -19.11
N ARG A 6 12.46 -40.46 -18.25
CA ARG A 6 11.00 -40.44 -18.57
C ARG A 6 10.36 -39.06 -18.49
N ILE A 7 10.77 -38.21 -17.56
CA ILE A 7 10.22 -36.87 -17.40
C ILE A 7 10.62 -35.93 -18.55
N ARG A 8 11.85 -36.03 -19.03
CA ARG A 8 12.29 -35.23 -20.20
C ARG A 8 11.57 -35.58 -21.50
N ARG A 9 11.04 -36.80 -21.66
CA ARG A 9 10.28 -37.19 -22.85
C ARG A 9 8.87 -36.64 -22.88
N TRP A 10 8.23 -36.44 -21.71
CA TRP A 10 6.91 -35.84 -21.61
C TRP A 10 6.95 -34.33 -21.88
N PHE A 11 7.95 -33.63 -21.39
CA PHE A 11 8.16 -32.20 -21.69
C PHE A 11 8.50 -31.93 -23.17
N ALA A 12 9.25 -32.78 -23.79
CA ALA A 12 9.57 -32.67 -25.23
C ALA A 12 8.35 -32.94 -26.12
N MET A 13 7.42 -33.80 -25.69
CA MET A 13 6.20 -34.12 -26.45
C MET A 13 5.17 -32.97 -26.35
N LEU A 14 5.07 -32.27 -25.23
CA LEU A 14 4.22 -31.08 -25.10
C LEU A 14 4.77 -29.88 -25.92
N LEU A 15 6.09 -29.71 -25.96
CA LEU A 15 6.74 -28.66 -26.76
C LEU A 15 6.63 -28.95 -28.29
N HIS A 16 6.54 -30.23 -28.69
CA HIS A 16 6.41 -30.60 -30.12
C HIS A 16 4.97 -30.43 -30.63
N LEU A 17 3.97 -30.58 -29.80
CA LEU A 17 2.57 -30.30 -30.12
C LEU A 17 2.29 -28.80 -30.27
N TRP A 18 3.07 -27.96 -29.63
CA TRP A 18 2.92 -26.51 -29.70
C TRP A 18 3.61 -25.84 -30.89
N ARG A 19 4.63 -26.52 -31.48
CA ARG A 19 5.36 -26.00 -32.66
C ARG A 19 4.73 -26.33 -34.04
N SER A 20 3.69 -27.16 -34.11
CA SER A 20 3.17 -27.68 -35.40
C SER A 20 1.90 -27.00 -35.93
N HIS A 21 1.37 -25.96 -35.29
CA HIS A 21 0.19 -25.29 -35.83
C HIS A 21 0.51 -23.87 -36.33
N ARG A 22 0.72 -23.81 -37.64
CA ARG A 22 0.75 -22.56 -38.44
C ARG A 22 -0.62 -21.89 -38.41
N TYR A 23 -0.63 -20.56 -38.19
CA TYR A 23 -1.75 -19.65 -38.32
C TYR A 23 -2.66 -19.97 -39.50
N ARG A 24 -3.90 -20.33 -39.26
CA ARG A 24 -5.02 -20.15 -40.16
C ARG A 24 -6.11 -19.36 -39.44
N ARG A 25 -6.58 -18.34 -40.19
CA ARG A 25 -7.54 -17.33 -39.85
C ARG A 25 -8.80 -17.90 -39.14
N LEU A 26 -9.13 -17.41 -37.94
CA LEU A 26 -10.44 -17.59 -37.32
C LEU A 26 -11.41 -16.52 -37.85
N PRO A 27 -12.68 -16.90 -38.11
CA PRO A 27 -13.68 -15.98 -38.67
C PRO A 27 -14.21 -15.03 -37.62
N ARG A 28 -14.50 -13.80 -38.09
CA ARG A 28 -15.21 -12.76 -37.36
C ARG A 28 -16.65 -13.21 -37.09
N ALA A 29 -16.96 -13.61 -35.84
CA ALA A 29 -18.31 -13.61 -35.30
C ALA A 29 -18.24 -13.89 -33.77
N LEU A 30 -17.98 -12.89 -32.98
CA LEU A 30 -18.50 -12.82 -31.62
C LEU A 30 -18.94 -11.35 -31.39
N GLY A 31 -20.26 -11.20 -31.60
CA GLY A 31 -20.96 -9.94 -31.40
C GLY A 31 -20.96 -9.55 -29.93
N ILE A 32 -20.64 -8.36 -29.77
CA ILE A 32 -20.64 -7.50 -28.58
C ILE A 32 -21.96 -7.63 -27.81
N ILE A 33 -21.94 -8.03 -26.56
CA ILE A 33 -22.94 -7.62 -25.55
C ILE A 33 -22.17 -6.85 -24.47
N LEU A 34 -21.94 -5.57 -24.74
CA LEU A 34 -21.67 -4.54 -23.76
C LEU A 34 -22.96 -3.73 -23.58
N LEU A 35 -23.68 -3.96 -22.51
CA LEU A 35 -24.73 -3.04 -22.07
C LEU A 35 -24.05 -1.81 -21.44
N PRO A 36 -24.24 -0.61 -21.97
CA PRO A 36 -23.77 0.61 -21.32
C PRO A 36 -24.74 0.99 -20.20
N LEU A 37 -24.26 1.02 -18.98
CA LEU A 37 -24.92 1.73 -17.88
C LEU A 37 -24.67 3.23 -18.08
N PHE A 38 -25.53 3.87 -18.87
CA PHE A 38 -25.63 5.32 -18.91
C PHE A 38 -26.52 5.78 -17.76
N VAL A 39 -25.96 6.49 -16.81
CA VAL A 39 -26.69 7.38 -15.91
C VAL A 39 -26.85 8.71 -16.63
N ALA A 40 -28.06 9.03 -17.04
CA ALA A 40 -28.38 10.34 -17.57
C ALA A 40 -28.55 11.36 -16.42
N PRO A 41 -28.03 12.57 -16.53
CA PRO A 41 -28.31 13.63 -15.56
C PRO A 41 -29.75 14.15 -15.73
N ALA A 42 -30.54 14.07 -14.68
CA ALA A 42 -31.87 14.72 -14.63
C ALA A 42 -31.67 16.22 -14.42
N SER A 43 -32.01 17.00 -15.44
CA SER A 43 -32.15 18.44 -15.35
C SER A 43 -33.42 18.80 -14.60
N LEU A 44 -33.27 19.55 -13.52
CA LEU A 44 -34.37 20.23 -12.85
C LEU A 44 -34.86 21.39 -13.71
N ALA A 45 -36.09 21.30 -14.17
CA ALA A 45 -36.87 22.45 -14.59
C ALA A 45 -38.21 22.37 -13.84
N GLY A 46 -38.44 23.36 -12.97
CA GLY A 46 -39.69 23.47 -12.26
C GLY A 46 -40.83 23.99 -13.14
N GLN A 47 -42.02 23.53 -12.87
CA GLN A 47 -43.22 24.31 -13.11
C GLN A 47 -44.32 23.92 -12.12
N ASP A 48 -44.84 24.91 -11.45
CA ASP A 48 -46.00 24.87 -10.59
C ASP A 48 -47.26 24.41 -11.34
N ALA A 49 -48.02 23.48 -10.75
CA ALA A 49 -49.40 23.27 -11.13
C ALA A 49 -50.25 23.00 -9.89
N VAL A 50 -51.03 24.00 -9.56
CA VAL A 50 -52.15 23.94 -8.62
C VAL A 50 -53.22 22.99 -9.14
N VAL A 51 -53.59 21.95 -8.41
CA VAL A 51 -54.82 21.18 -8.69
C VAL A 51 -55.69 21.11 -7.46
N ARG A 52 -56.94 21.60 -7.67
CA ARG A 52 -58.06 21.66 -6.75
C ARG A 52 -58.45 20.26 -6.23
N ARG A 53 -58.86 20.25 -4.96
CA ARG A 53 -59.68 19.20 -4.38
C ARG A 53 -61.03 19.13 -5.04
N GLN A 54 -61.44 17.98 -5.49
CA GLN A 54 -62.83 17.59 -5.60
C GLN A 54 -63.08 16.27 -4.86
N SER A 55 -63.91 16.34 -3.85
CA SER A 55 -64.45 15.25 -3.12
C SER A 55 -65.54 14.58 -4.01
N VAL A 56 -65.43 13.26 -4.15
CA VAL A 56 -66.51 12.41 -4.64
C VAL A 56 -66.69 11.28 -3.63
N GLU A 57 -67.78 11.33 -2.90
CA GLU A 57 -68.32 10.20 -2.18
C GLU A 57 -68.80 9.16 -3.18
N THR A 58 -68.37 7.94 -3.04
CA THR A 58 -69.09 6.81 -3.61
C THR A 58 -69.07 5.64 -2.63
N GLN A 59 -70.23 5.11 -2.39
CA GLN A 59 -70.61 4.07 -1.48
C GLN A 59 -69.86 2.79 -1.63
N GLY A 60 -69.82 2.06 -0.50
CA GLY A 60 -69.09 0.86 -0.23
C GLY A 60 -69.43 -0.36 -1.07
N GLN A 61 -68.38 -1.09 -1.24
CA GLN A 61 -68.44 -2.56 -1.18
C GLN A 61 -67.17 -3.03 -0.43
N SER A 62 -67.38 -3.60 0.69
CA SER A 62 -66.36 -4.26 1.52
C SER A 62 -65.84 -5.50 0.80
N ILE A 63 -64.72 -5.32 0.08
CA ILE A 63 -63.88 -6.47 -0.27
C ILE A 63 -62.95 -6.67 0.93
N SER A 64 -63.24 -7.70 1.70
CA SER A 64 -62.37 -8.23 2.74
C SER A 64 -61.05 -8.60 2.11
N ALA A 65 -60.12 -7.65 2.13
CA ALA A 65 -58.70 -7.93 1.87
C ALA A 65 -58.22 -8.78 3.06
N THR A 66 -58.12 -10.07 2.87
CA THR A 66 -57.39 -10.97 3.76
C THR A 66 -55.98 -10.41 3.89
N ALA A 67 -55.72 -9.71 5.00
CA ALA A 67 -54.38 -9.27 5.36
C ALA A 67 -53.48 -10.49 5.36
N ARG A 68 -52.58 -10.60 4.43
CA ARG A 68 -51.51 -11.61 4.48
C ARG A 68 -50.70 -11.28 5.71
N THR A 69 -50.97 -12.03 6.78
CA THR A 69 -50.11 -12.02 7.97
C THR A 69 -48.80 -12.67 7.56
N TYR A 70 -47.81 -11.83 7.31
CA TYR A 70 -46.44 -12.32 7.11
C TYR A 70 -45.94 -12.95 8.39
N PRO A 71 -45.30 -14.10 8.34
CA PRO A 71 -44.74 -14.75 9.52
C PRO A 71 -43.78 -13.81 10.22
N GLN A 72 -43.81 -13.78 11.53
CA GLN A 72 -43.06 -12.91 12.40
C GLN A 72 -42.00 -13.74 13.15
N LEU A 73 -40.75 -13.30 13.10
CA LEU A 73 -39.70 -13.83 13.95
C LEU A 73 -39.55 -12.94 15.18
N SER A 74 -39.73 -13.52 16.38
CA SER A 74 -39.62 -12.81 17.65
C SER A 74 -38.74 -13.57 18.63
N GLY A 75 -38.24 -12.87 19.66
CA GLY A 75 -37.42 -13.49 20.69
C GLY A 75 -36.83 -12.49 21.65
N SER A 76 -35.89 -12.96 22.45
CA SER A 76 -35.10 -12.15 23.39
C SER A 76 -33.62 -12.43 23.26
N VAL A 77 -32.81 -11.40 23.43
CA VAL A 77 -31.37 -11.49 23.51
C VAL A 77 -30.96 -11.38 24.98
N VAL A 78 -30.18 -12.36 25.43
CA VAL A 78 -29.73 -12.48 26.84
C VAL A 78 -28.23 -12.76 26.88
N ASP A 79 -27.59 -12.50 28.00
CA ASP A 79 -26.21 -12.96 28.25
C ASP A 79 -26.19 -14.43 28.74
N THR A 80 -25.01 -14.96 29.04
CA THR A 80 -24.84 -16.32 29.55
C THR A 80 -25.41 -16.51 30.96
N SER A 81 -25.63 -15.44 31.71
CA SER A 81 -26.30 -15.47 33.04
C SER A 81 -27.82 -15.42 32.92
N GLY A 82 -28.36 -15.14 31.72
CA GLY A 82 -29.76 -14.96 31.44
C GLY A 82 -30.25 -13.52 31.60
N ALA A 83 -29.36 -12.56 31.88
CA ALA A 83 -29.72 -11.14 31.92
C ALA A 83 -30.04 -10.64 30.51
N LEU A 84 -31.07 -9.78 30.40
CA LEU A 84 -31.53 -9.24 29.11
C LEU A 84 -30.52 -8.23 28.55
N ILE A 85 -30.28 -8.27 27.23
CA ILE A 85 -29.39 -7.36 26.52
C ILE A 85 -30.22 -6.39 25.65
N PRO A 86 -30.44 -5.15 26.09
CA PRO A 86 -31.11 -4.13 25.30
C PRO A 86 -30.17 -3.56 24.21
N GLY A 87 -30.74 -3.24 23.05
CA GLY A 87 -29.98 -2.55 21.97
C GLY A 87 -29.04 -3.48 21.18
N ALA A 88 -29.10 -4.79 21.38
CA ALA A 88 -28.37 -5.73 20.55
C ALA A 88 -28.84 -5.65 19.09
N THR A 89 -27.89 -5.59 18.17
CA THR A 89 -28.16 -5.53 16.74
C THR A 89 -28.47 -6.93 16.20
N LEU A 90 -29.60 -7.05 15.49
CA LEU A 90 -30.05 -8.28 14.85
C LEU A 90 -30.11 -8.06 13.33
N LEU A 91 -29.30 -8.77 12.60
CA LEU A 91 -29.23 -8.75 11.14
C LEU A 91 -29.84 -10.05 10.59
N ILE A 92 -30.86 -9.97 9.73
CA ILE A 92 -31.35 -11.10 8.98
C ILE A 92 -30.72 -11.11 7.60
N GLN A 93 -30.03 -12.19 7.28
CA GLN A 93 -29.39 -12.44 5.99
C GLN A 93 -30.09 -13.61 5.28
N SER A 94 -30.29 -13.49 3.97
CA SER A 94 -30.69 -14.61 3.13
C SER A 94 -29.55 -15.65 3.00
N ALA A 95 -29.84 -16.79 2.39
CA ALA A 95 -28.86 -17.87 2.24
C ALA A 95 -27.59 -17.44 1.46
N ASN A 96 -27.70 -16.44 0.61
CA ASN A 96 -26.58 -15.83 -0.15
C ASN A 96 -25.88 -14.67 0.59
N GLY A 97 -26.17 -14.45 1.89
CA GLY A 97 -25.54 -13.41 2.70
C GLY A 97 -26.19 -12.03 2.62
N ALA A 98 -27.08 -11.77 1.65
CA ALA A 98 -27.72 -10.46 1.51
C ALA A 98 -28.59 -10.12 2.73
N ILE A 99 -28.40 -8.93 3.29
CA ILE A 99 -29.18 -8.43 4.42
C ILE A 99 -30.60 -8.14 3.96
N GLN A 100 -31.56 -8.82 4.59
CA GLN A 100 -32.97 -8.61 4.34
C GLN A 100 -33.56 -7.60 5.30
N LYS A 101 -33.08 -7.56 6.54
CA LYS A 101 -33.56 -6.63 7.57
C LYS A 101 -32.58 -6.51 8.73
N THR A 102 -32.58 -5.32 9.32
CA THR A 102 -31.87 -5.01 10.58
C THR A 102 -32.86 -4.53 11.62
N THR A 103 -32.73 -4.96 12.87
CA THR A 103 -33.49 -4.45 14.01
C THR A 103 -32.62 -4.45 15.26
N LEU A 104 -33.04 -3.72 16.28
CA LEU A 104 -32.39 -3.74 17.60
C LEU A 104 -33.31 -4.42 18.60
N SER A 105 -32.75 -5.06 19.64
CA SER A 105 -33.53 -5.46 20.78
C SER A 105 -34.00 -4.24 21.58
N ASP A 106 -35.22 -4.27 22.08
CA ASP A 106 -35.83 -3.19 22.89
C ASP A 106 -35.20 -3.11 24.29
N ASN A 107 -35.73 -2.19 25.11
CA ASN A 107 -35.26 -2.01 26.49
C ASN A 107 -35.38 -3.25 27.40
N ASN A 108 -36.18 -4.22 26.99
CA ASN A 108 -36.37 -5.51 27.67
C ASN A 108 -35.60 -6.63 26.95
N GLY A 109 -34.63 -6.32 26.10
CA GLY A 109 -33.88 -7.29 25.31
C GLY A 109 -34.70 -8.04 24.28
N SER A 110 -35.97 -7.69 24.04
CA SER A 110 -36.86 -8.39 23.13
C SER A 110 -36.74 -7.82 21.71
N PHE A 111 -37.00 -8.65 20.72
CA PHE A 111 -37.01 -8.23 19.32
C PHE A 111 -38.18 -8.85 18.55
N VAL A 112 -38.59 -8.15 17.50
CA VAL A 112 -39.60 -8.59 16.55
C VAL A 112 -39.15 -8.22 15.14
N ILE A 113 -39.09 -9.20 14.25
CA ILE A 113 -38.78 -9.03 12.82
C ILE A 113 -39.98 -9.54 12.03
N SER A 114 -40.66 -8.63 11.36
CA SER A 114 -41.87 -8.93 10.56
C SER A 114 -41.59 -8.62 9.08
N GLY A 115 -42.43 -9.20 8.20
CA GLY A 115 -42.40 -8.88 6.76
C GLY A 115 -41.32 -9.64 5.96
N LEU A 116 -40.79 -10.74 6.51
CA LEU A 116 -39.87 -11.59 5.78
C LEU A 116 -40.63 -12.66 4.99
N PRO A 117 -40.28 -12.93 3.73
CA PRO A 117 -40.81 -14.05 2.95
C PRO A 117 -40.51 -15.41 3.65
N ALA A 118 -41.27 -16.42 3.34
CA ALA A 118 -40.92 -17.78 3.77
C ALA A 118 -39.60 -18.22 3.14
N GLY A 119 -38.68 -18.75 3.92
CA GLY A 119 -37.33 -19.12 3.45
C GLY A 119 -36.38 -19.44 4.58
N ASN A 120 -35.16 -19.82 4.20
CA ASN A 120 -34.05 -20.03 5.12
C ASN A 120 -33.22 -18.76 5.23
N TYR A 121 -32.96 -18.34 6.46
CA TYR A 121 -32.21 -17.13 6.77
C TYR A 121 -31.11 -17.43 7.77
N ARG A 122 -30.14 -16.53 7.83
CA ARG A 122 -29.14 -16.45 8.87
C ARG A 122 -29.42 -15.21 9.72
N LEU A 123 -29.71 -15.43 11.01
CA LEU A 123 -29.82 -14.35 11.97
C LEU A 123 -28.46 -14.15 12.63
N VAL A 124 -27.89 -12.95 12.45
CA VAL A 124 -26.65 -12.52 13.09
C VAL A 124 -27.02 -11.56 14.21
N VAL A 125 -26.62 -11.89 15.44
CA VAL A 125 -26.91 -11.08 16.63
C VAL A 125 -25.60 -10.63 17.24
N SER A 126 -25.43 -9.33 17.41
CA SER A 126 -24.23 -8.72 17.98
C SER A 126 -24.59 -7.59 18.94
N ASP A 127 -23.81 -7.45 19.98
CA ASP A 127 -23.85 -6.30 20.89
C ASP A 127 -22.43 -6.03 21.43
N ALA A 128 -22.15 -4.75 21.78
CA ALA A 128 -20.86 -4.39 22.34
C ALA A 128 -20.58 -5.16 23.64
N GLY A 129 -19.43 -5.79 23.72
CA GLY A 129 -19.06 -6.64 24.85
C GLY A 129 -19.56 -8.09 24.79
N PHE A 130 -20.19 -8.52 23.67
CA PHE A 130 -20.68 -9.87 23.51
C PHE A 130 -20.19 -10.49 22.19
N GLN A 131 -19.99 -11.81 22.19
CA GLN A 131 -19.67 -12.56 20.97
C GLN A 131 -20.84 -12.53 19.99
N THR A 132 -20.55 -12.17 18.75
CA THR A 132 -21.52 -12.23 17.66
C THR A 132 -22.00 -13.67 17.47
N LYS A 133 -23.31 -13.89 17.53
CA LYS A 133 -23.90 -15.19 17.33
C LYS A 133 -24.63 -15.28 16.00
N LYS A 134 -24.34 -16.34 15.24
CA LYS A 134 -25.01 -16.63 13.97
C LYS A 134 -25.91 -17.82 14.14
N ILE A 135 -27.19 -17.72 13.78
CA ILE A 135 -28.19 -18.73 13.96
C ILE A 135 -28.93 -18.95 12.64
N ALA A 136 -29.00 -20.17 12.16
CA ALA A 136 -29.88 -20.51 11.04
C ALA A 136 -31.34 -20.49 11.51
N VAL A 137 -32.20 -19.76 10.80
CA VAL A 137 -33.62 -19.65 11.07
C VAL A 137 -34.43 -19.94 9.82
N THR A 138 -35.48 -20.74 9.95
CA THR A 138 -36.39 -21.03 8.85
C THR A 138 -37.73 -20.38 9.12
N ILE A 139 -38.20 -19.55 8.20
CA ILE A 139 -39.48 -18.88 8.24
C ILE A 139 -40.46 -19.68 7.36
N GLY A 140 -41.45 -20.28 7.98
CA GLY A 140 -42.50 -21.04 7.26
C GLY A 140 -43.56 -20.13 6.66
N PRO A 141 -44.34 -20.60 5.69
CA PRO A 141 -45.32 -19.79 4.97
C PRO A 141 -46.56 -19.37 5.81
N THR A 142 -46.83 -20.05 6.90
CA THR A 142 -48.13 -19.89 7.64
C THR A 142 -48.03 -19.91 9.15
N LYS A 143 -46.87 -20.15 9.75
CA LYS A 143 -46.75 -20.33 11.20
C LYS A 143 -45.68 -19.35 11.71
N ALA A 144 -46.02 -18.57 12.75
CA ALA A 144 -45.04 -17.81 13.51
C ALA A 144 -43.97 -18.75 14.06
N ALA A 145 -42.73 -18.42 13.91
CA ALA A 145 -41.64 -19.14 14.53
C ALA A 145 -41.75 -19.03 16.06
N LEU A 146 -41.40 -20.10 16.76
CA LEU A 146 -41.36 -20.06 18.23
C LEU A 146 -40.40 -18.95 18.66
N PRO A 147 -40.71 -18.18 19.73
CA PRO A 147 -39.84 -17.15 20.22
C PRO A 147 -38.43 -17.68 20.50
N LEU A 148 -37.43 -17.03 19.91
CA LEU A 148 -36.03 -17.40 20.08
C LEU A 148 -35.48 -16.77 21.37
N ARG A 149 -34.83 -17.55 22.19
CA ARG A 149 -33.97 -17.04 23.26
C ARG A 149 -32.51 -17.16 22.83
N ILE A 150 -31.90 -16.02 22.56
CA ILE A 150 -30.56 -15.94 22.01
C ILE A 150 -29.61 -15.54 23.12
N SER A 151 -28.82 -16.46 23.63
CA SER A 151 -27.78 -16.16 24.60
C SER A 151 -26.52 -15.77 23.86
N LEU A 152 -26.03 -14.56 24.10
CA LEU A 152 -24.72 -14.12 23.70
C LEU A 152 -23.73 -14.43 24.83
N ALA A 153 -22.64 -15.09 24.49
CA ALA A 153 -21.53 -15.21 25.42
C ALA A 153 -20.90 -13.84 25.60
N VAL A 154 -20.50 -13.51 26.83
CA VAL A 154 -19.67 -12.33 27.05
C VAL A 154 -18.42 -12.52 26.22
N GLY A 155 -18.26 -11.68 25.30
CA GLY A 155 -17.20 -11.75 24.33
C GLY A 155 -16.62 -10.36 24.24
N GLY A 156 -15.34 -10.24 24.50
CA GLY A 156 -14.65 -9.06 24.07
C GLY A 156 -14.13 -9.35 22.67
N GLU A 157 -14.91 -9.18 21.67
CA GLU A 157 -14.29 -8.68 20.45
C GLU A 157 -14.30 -7.16 20.59
N THR A 158 -13.11 -6.51 20.52
CA THR A 158 -13.05 -5.24 19.83
C THR A 158 -14.09 -5.38 18.75
N THR A 159 -14.89 -4.38 18.50
CA THR A 159 -15.95 -4.37 17.49
C THR A 159 -15.39 -4.61 16.07
N THR A 160 -14.35 -5.37 15.93
CA THR A 160 -14.06 -6.19 14.79
C THR A 160 -15.02 -7.38 14.86
N VAL A 161 -16.27 -7.13 14.45
CA VAL A 161 -17.01 -8.22 13.83
C VAL A 161 -15.98 -8.81 12.87
N VAL A 162 -15.57 -10.04 13.10
CA VAL A 162 -14.69 -10.74 12.18
C VAL A 162 -15.52 -10.94 10.93
N VAL A 163 -15.51 -9.90 10.08
CA VAL A 163 -16.03 -9.94 8.74
C VAL A 163 -15.11 -10.93 8.05
N LYS A 164 -15.62 -12.10 7.81
CA LYS A 164 -14.83 -13.18 7.21
C LYS A 164 -14.63 -12.95 5.72
N GLU A 165 -15.51 -12.16 5.11
CA GLU A 165 -15.55 -11.93 3.68
C GLU A 165 -16.13 -10.53 3.39
N ARG A 166 -15.72 -9.91 2.29
CA ARG A 166 -16.26 -8.62 1.81
C ARG A 166 -17.79 -8.66 1.58
N SER A 167 -18.36 -9.84 1.41
CA SER A 167 -19.80 -10.07 1.35
C SER A 167 -20.53 -9.77 2.65
N ASP A 168 -19.84 -9.80 3.79
CA ASP A 168 -20.42 -9.40 5.07
C ASP A 168 -20.46 -7.87 5.13
N THR A 169 -21.65 -7.26 5.15
CA THR A 169 -21.74 -5.80 5.24
C THR A 169 -21.20 -5.26 6.56
N LEU A 170 -20.48 -4.16 6.46
CA LEU A 170 -19.99 -3.39 7.60
C LEU A 170 -21.00 -2.33 8.11
N VAL A 171 -22.19 -2.25 7.51
CA VAL A 171 -23.25 -1.34 7.99
C VAL A 171 -23.61 -1.66 9.43
N GLY A 172 -23.62 -0.68 10.32
CA GLY A 172 -23.81 -0.83 11.75
C GLY A 172 -22.52 -1.04 12.56
N ILE A 173 -21.38 -1.23 11.91
CA ILE A 173 -20.13 -1.67 12.54
C ILE A 173 -18.95 -0.77 12.15
N ALA A 174 -18.84 -0.41 10.86
CA ALA A 174 -17.71 0.34 10.33
C ALA A 174 -17.49 1.66 11.10
N ALA A 175 -16.22 2.02 11.26
CA ALA A 175 -15.80 3.30 11.80
C ALA A 175 -15.80 4.40 10.73
N SER A 176 -15.65 4.02 9.46
CA SER A 176 -15.66 4.93 8.29
C SER A 176 -16.37 4.29 7.09
N ALA A 177 -16.71 5.10 6.10
CA ALA A 177 -17.25 4.61 4.83
C ALA A 177 -16.21 3.79 4.06
N GLY A 178 -14.92 4.16 4.12
CA GLY A 178 -13.82 3.53 3.41
C GLY A 178 -13.21 2.30 4.06
N GLN A 179 -13.67 1.89 5.24
CA GLN A 179 -13.18 0.68 5.89
C GLN A 179 -13.56 -0.56 5.09
N VAL A 180 -12.59 -1.46 4.85
CA VAL A 180 -12.82 -2.71 4.11
C VAL A 180 -12.09 -3.87 4.77
N THR A 181 -12.70 -5.05 4.71
CA THR A 181 -12.08 -6.32 5.08
C THR A 181 -12.19 -7.28 3.91
N VAL A 182 -11.07 -7.82 3.47
CA VAL A 182 -10.99 -8.79 2.37
C VAL A 182 -10.52 -10.12 2.93
N GLY A 183 -11.36 -11.17 2.81
CA GLY A 183 -11.06 -12.48 3.33
C GLY A 183 -10.29 -13.38 2.36
N ALA A 184 -9.74 -14.48 2.88
CA ALA A 184 -8.92 -15.42 2.11
C ALA A 184 -9.63 -16.02 0.88
N GLU A 185 -10.96 -16.20 0.92
CA GLU A 185 -11.69 -16.75 -0.24
C GLU A 185 -11.77 -15.76 -1.40
N GLU A 186 -11.77 -14.45 -1.15
CA GLU A 186 -11.65 -13.46 -2.19
C GLU A 186 -10.22 -13.37 -2.72
N LEU A 187 -9.22 -13.35 -1.83
CA LEU A 187 -7.80 -13.30 -2.19
C LEU A 187 -7.39 -14.49 -3.06
N LYS A 188 -7.91 -15.67 -2.77
CA LYS A 188 -7.62 -16.92 -3.48
C LYS A 188 -8.05 -16.91 -4.95
N ASN A 189 -9.04 -16.12 -5.32
CA ASN A 189 -9.58 -16.03 -6.68
C ASN A 189 -9.06 -14.77 -7.42
N ARG A 190 -7.93 -14.22 -6.99
CA ARG A 190 -7.29 -13.07 -7.63
C ARG A 190 -5.94 -13.46 -8.18
N PRO A 191 -5.69 -13.27 -9.48
CA PRO A 191 -4.36 -13.45 -10.04
C PRO A 191 -3.41 -12.42 -9.41
N ILE A 192 -2.30 -12.88 -8.86
CA ILE A 192 -1.32 -12.08 -8.14
C ILE A 192 0.05 -12.30 -8.79
N LEU A 193 0.63 -11.22 -9.32
CA LEU A 193 1.98 -11.27 -9.88
C LEU A 193 3.06 -11.19 -8.78
N ARG A 194 2.86 -10.29 -7.80
CA ARG A 194 3.80 -9.99 -6.70
C ARG A 194 3.08 -10.02 -5.35
N SER A 195 3.78 -10.40 -4.29
CA SER A 195 3.16 -10.54 -2.93
C SER A 195 2.44 -9.27 -2.46
N GLY A 196 2.95 -8.09 -2.79
CA GLY A 196 2.31 -6.82 -2.40
C GLY A 196 0.95 -6.57 -3.05
N GLU A 197 0.68 -7.14 -4.24
CA GLU A 197 -0.57 -6.90 -4.97
C GLU A 197 -1.82 -7.44 -4.26
N ILE A 198 -1.67 -8.22 -3.17
CA ILE A 198 -2.79 -8.55 -2.29
C ILE A 198 -3.50 -7.30 -1.75
N LEU A 199 -2.78 -6.18 -1.65
CA LEU A 199 -3.32 -4.90 -1.18
C LEU A 199 -4.12 -4.16 -2.26
N GLU A 200 -4.00 -4.47 -3.56
CA GLU A 200 -4.86 -3.91 -4.62
C GLU A 200 -6.34 -4.33 -4.49
N THR A 201 -6.66 -5.10 -3.48
CA THR A 201 -8.05 -5.34 -3.06
C THR A 201 -8.68 -4.12 -2.39
N LEU A 202 -7.89 -3.11 -2.04
CA LEU A 202 -8.36 -1.84 -1.48
C LEU A 202 -8.78 -0.91 -2.63
N PRO A 203 -10.00 -0.38 -2.61
CA PRO A 203 -10.45 0.57 -3.62
C PRO A 203 -9.53 1.79 -3.69
N GLY A 204 -9.06 2.13 -4.90
CA GLY A 204 -8.21 3.29 -5.15
C GLY A 204 -6.70 3.07 -4.93
N LEU A 205 -6.26 1.90 -4.48
CA LEU A 205 -4.84 1.55 -4.37
C LEU A 205 -4.34 0.88 -5.65
N ILE A 206 -3.19 1.33 -6.15
CA ILE A 206 -2.44 0.70 -7.24
C ILE A 206 -1.03 0.38 -6.75
N ILE A 207 -0.52 -0.76 -7.16
CA ILE A 207 0.81 -1.26 -6.81
C ILE A 207 1.61 -1.50 -8.08
N THR A 208 2.78 -0.89 -8.17
CA THR A 208 3.66 -0.96 -9.32
C THR A 208 5.06 -1.45 -8.94
N GLN A 209 5.91 -1.63 -9.95
CA GLN A 209 7.32 -1.93 -9.76
C GLN A 209 8.15 -1.11 -10.72
N HIS A 210 9.22 -0.49 -10.22
CA HIS A 210 10.12 0.33 -11.05
C HIS A 210 11.53 -0.26 -11.22
N ALA A 211 11.77 -1.40 -10.59
CA ALA A 211 13.03 -2.13 -10.64
C ALA A 211 12.76 -3.62 -10.42
N GLY A 212 13.79 -4.46 -10.37
CA GLY A 212 13.66 -5.92 -10.28
C GLY A 212 12.80 -6.46 -9.12
N GLY A 213 12.32 -7.67 -9.28
CA GLY A 213 11.26 -8.29 -8.46
C GLY A 213 11.53 -8.39 -6.96
N GLY A 214 12.79 -8.31 -6.52
CA GLY A 214 13.16 -8.39 -5.10
C GLY A 214 13.10 -7.07 -4.33
N LYS A 215 12.95 -5.93 -5.02
CA LYS A 215 12.76 -4.62 -4.41
C LYS A 215 11.32 -4.47 -3.91
N ALA A 216 11.08 -3.67 -2.88
CA ALA A 216 9.72 -3.34 -2.45
C ALA A 216 8.90 -2.73 -3.58
N ASN A 217 7.60 -2.97 -3.55
CA ASN A 217 6.67 -2.37 -4.52
C ASN A 217 6.49 -0.88 -4.27
N GLN A 218 6.05 -0.17 -5.30
CA GLN A 218 5.62 1.22 -5.21
C GLN A 218 4.09 1.28 -5.10
N TYR A 219 3.59 2.19 -4.30
CA TYR A 219 2.16 2.30 -4.00
C TYR A 219 1.62 3.67 -4.40
N PHE A 220 0.39 3.70 -4.93
CA PHE A 220 -0.31 4.94 -5.28
C PHE A 220 -1.72 4.92 -4.70
N MET A 221 -2.09 5.92 -3.93
CA MET A 221 -3.42 6.07 -3.36
C MET A 221 -3.72 7.54 -3.02
N ARG A 222 -4.95 7.98 -3.23
CA ARG A 222 -5.41 9.34 -2.88
C ARG A 222 -4.49 10.46 -3.41
N GLY A 223 -3.98 10.31 -4.63
CA GLY A 223 -3.08 11.28 -5.25
C GLY A 223 -1.67 11.33 -4.63
N PHE A 224 -1.32 10.42 -3.73
CA PHE A 224 0.08 10.21 -3.32
C PHE A 224 0.79 9.27 -4.29
N ASN A 225 2.03 9.60 -4.63
CA ASN A 225 3.04 8.60 -4.86
C ASN A 225 3.62 8.24 -3.48
N LEU A 226 3.26 7.09 -2.98
CA LEU A 226 3.65 6.61 -1.66
C LEU A 226 5.04 5.97 -1.69
N ASP A 227 5.76 6.11 -2.81
CA ASP A 227 7.00 5.41 -3.07
C ASP A 227 6.91 3.96 -2.59
N HIS A 228 7.75 3.52 -1.69
CA HIS A 228 7.72 2.16 -1.14
C HIS A 228 6.94 2.02 0.18
N GLY A 229 6.08 3.00 0.55
CA GLY A 229 5.22 2.90 1.73
C GLY A 229 5.07 4.17 2.55
N THR A 230 5.60 5.33 2.11
CA THR A 230 5.32 6.61 2.78
C THR A 230 3.82 6.86 2.83
N ASP A 231 3.35 7.48 3.92
CA ASP A 231 1.95 7.87 4.10
C ASP A 231 0.90 6.74 3.98
N PHE A 232 1.36 5.47 3.91
CA PHE A 232 0.50 4.28 3.96
C PHE A 232 1.08 3.24 4.92
N ALA A 233 0.48 3.12 6.11
CA ALA A 233 0.95 2.23 7.16
C ALA A 233 0.57 0.77 6.85
N ILE A 234 1.56 -0.13 6.80
CA ILE A 234 1.35 -1.55 6.53
C ILE A 234 1.79 -2.37 7.74
N PHE A 235 0.92 -3.29 8.16
CA PHE A 235 1.16 -4.15 9.31
C PHE A 235 1.03 -5.63 8.93
N LEU A 236 1.88 -6.48 9.50
CA LEU A 236 1.78 -7.93 9.46
C LEU A 236 1.48 -8.45 10.86
N ASP A 237 0.26 -8.95 11.10
CA ASP A 237 -0.23 -9.34 12.43
C ASP A 237 0.05 -8.24 13.49
N ASP A 238 -0.24 -6.98 13.17
CA ASP A 238 -0.02 -5.75 13.95
C ASP A 238 1.46 -5.31 14.10
N MET A 239 2.45 -6.09 13.62
CA MET A 239 3.84 -5.66 13.54
C MET A 239 4.03 -4.71 12.34
N PRO A 240 4.56 -3.48 12.51
CA PRO A 240 4.75 -2.55 11.41
C PRO A 240 5.80 -3.04 10.41
N LEU A 241 5.48 -2.91 9.11
CA LEU A 241 6.42 -3.22 8.02
C LEU A 241 7.20 -2.00 7.55
N ASN A 242 6.64 -0.80 7.63
CA ASN A 242 7.30 0.44 7.22
C ASN A 242 8.58 0.70 8.02
N LEU A 243 9.62 1.12 7.32
CA LEU A 243 10.95 1.41 7.88
C LEU A 243 11.25 2.91 7.76
N PRO A 244 11.21 3.68 8.86
CA PRO A 244 11.57 5.09 8.84
C PRO A 244 13.08 5.27 8.64
N SER A 245 13.49 6.44 8.17
CA SER A 245 14.90 6.80 7.95
C SER A 245 15.67 5.74 7.15
N HIS A 246 15.04 5.19 6.12
CA HIS A 246 15.59 4.10 5.32
C HIS A 246 16.59 4.63 4.29
N ALA A 247 17.59 3.81 3.91
CA ALA A 247 18.63 4.22 2.96
C ALA A 247 18.10 4.48 1.54
N HIS A 248 16.97 3.87 1.17
CA HIS A 248 16.38 4.04 -0.16
C HIS A 248 15.26 5.08 -0.18
N GLY A 249 14.31 5.01 0.75
CA GLY A 249 13.19 5.96 0.81
C GLY A 249 12.46 5.84 2.15
N GLU A 250 11.83 6.93 2.57
CA GLU A 250 11.09 6.98 3.83
C GLU A 250 9.94 5.99 3.85
N GLY A 251 9.72 5.32 4.99
CA GLY A 251 8.60 4.41 5.16
C GLY A 251 8.70 3.10 4.37
N TYR A 252 9.89 2.75 3.85
CA TYR A 252 10.11 1.58 3.00
C TYR A 252 9.45 0.31 3.55
N SER A 253 8.53 -0.29 2.80
CA SER A 253 7.70 -1.42 3.23
C SER A 253 7.84 -2.60 2.27
N ASP A 254 8.68 -3.56 2.64
CA ASP A 254 8.95 -4.76 1.84
C ASP A 254 7.91 -5.86 2.15
N MET A 255 6.96 -6.06 1.22
CA MET A 255 5.93 -7.09 1.28
C MET A 255 6.41 -8.47 0.81
N ASN A 256 7.66 -8.64 0.41
CA ASN A 256 8.18 -9.94 -0.06
C ASN A 256 8.21 -11.02 1.03
N ILE A 257 8.18 -10.64 2.31
CA ILE A 257 8.02 -11.55 3.45
C ILE A 257 6.64 -12.24 3.49
N VAL A 258 5.63 -11.67 2.82
CA VAL A 258 4.27 -12.19 2.85
C VAL A 258 4.11 -13.34 1.86
N ILE A 259 3.66 -14.49 2.37
CA ILE A 259 3.22 -15.63 1.56
C ILE A 259 1.69 -15.56 1.45
N PRO A 260 1.10 -15.25 0.28
CA PRO A 260 -0.33 -15.00 0.13
C PRO A 260 -1.25 -16.12 0.66
N GLU A 261 -0.83 -17.38 0.54
CA GLU A 261 -1.61 -18.54 0.97
C GLU A 261 -1.79 -18.64 2.50
N PHE A 262 -1.00 -17.88 3.28
CA PHE A 262 -1.14 -17.80 4.72
C PHE A 262 -1.96 -16.59 5.18
N VAL A 263 -2.34 -15.70 4.27
CA VAL A 263 -3.18 -14.56 4.59
C VAL A 263 -4.62 -15.00 4.85
N LYS A 264 -5.09 -14.76 6.05
CA LYS A 264 -6.47 -15.02 6.47
C LYS A 264 -7.41 -13.92 6.01
N ARG A 265 -6.95 -12.67 6.10
CA ARG A 265 -7.65 -11.46 5.67
C ARG A 265 -6.70 -10.26 5.58
N VAL A 266 -7.15 -9.26 4.89
CA VAL A 266 -6.59 -7.90 4.91
C VAL A 266 -7.67 -6.98 5.44
N ASP A 267 -7.39 -6.32 6.56
CA ASP A 267 -8.23 -5.24 7.11
C ASP A 267 -7.59 -3.91 6.70
N ALA A 268 -8.35 -3.01 6.11
CA ALA A 268 -7.80 -1.75 5.64
C ALA A 268 -8.75 -0.59 5.89
N GLU A 269 -8.15 0.56 6.07
CA GLU A 269 -8.79 1.79 6.45
C GLU A 269 -8.15 2.95 5.70
N LYS A 270 -8.93 3.96 5.34
CA LYS A 270 -8.45 5.09 4.57
C LYS A 270 -8.49 6.38 5.38
N GLY A 271 -7.46 7.21 5.17
CA GLY A 271 -7.33 8.51 5.82
C GLY A 271 -6.89 8.46 7.29
N PRO A 272 -6.64 9.64 7.88
CA PRO A 272 -5.98 9.79 9.18
C PRO A 272 -6.96 9.72 10.38
N TYR A 273 -7.94 8.82 10.39
CA TYR A 273 -9.08 8.87 11.33
C TYR A 273 -8.99 7.88 12.49
N TYR A 274 -7.97 7.04 12.54
CA TYR A 274 -7.83 5.91 13.48
C TYR A 274 -6.72 6.19 14.50
N ALA A 275 -7.01 6.02 15.80
CA ALA A 275 -6.06 6.38 16.85
C ALA A 275 -4.92 5.37 17.04
N ASP A 276 -5.13 4.13 16.69
CA ASP A 276 -4.14 3.06 16.72
C ASP A 276 -3.16 3.10 15.55
N VAL A 277 -3.39 4.01 14.59
CA VAL A 277 -2.48 4.27 13.47
C VAL A 277 -1.94 5.69 13.58
N GLY A 278 -0.62 5.82 13.56
CA GLY A 278 0.10 7.10 13.65
C GLY A 278 0.97 7.33 12.44
N ASP A 279 2.21 6.87 12.52
CA ASP A 279 3.21 7.09 11.48
C ASP A 279 2.79 6.45 10.15
N TYR A 280 3.02 7.16 9.06
CA TYR A 280 2.65 6.79 7.68
C TYR A 280 1.15 6.53 7.46
N GLY A 281 0.27 6.94 8.39
CA GLY A 281 -1.17 6.70 8.29
C GLY A 281 -1.98 7.77 7.56
N SER A 282 -1.36 8.67 6.79
CA SER A 282 -2.03 9.84 6.17
C SER A 282 -3.00 9.46 5.06
N ALA A 283 -2.60 8.61 4.13
CA ALA A 283 -3.46 8.10 3.06
C ALA A 283 -4.36 6.97 3.56
N GLY A 284 -3.85 6.15 4.49
CA GLY A 284 -4.56 5.01 5.07
C GLY A 284 -3.63 3.97 5.67
N ASN A 285 -4.20 2.80 5.96
CA ASN A 285 -3.45 1.68 6.50
C ASN A 285 -4.01 0.34 6.03
N ALA A 286 -3.18 -0.71 6.14
CA ALA A 286 -3.57 -2.09 5.90
C ALA A 286 -2.95 -3.04 6.92
N HIS A 287 -3.77 -3.90 7.52
CA HIS A 287 -3.35 -4.98 8.40
C HIS A 287 -3.47 -6.31 7.66
N VAL A 288 -2.35 -6.93 7.32
CA VAL A 288 -2.29 -8.28 6.76
C VAL A 288 -2.29 -9.26 7.93
N VAL A 289 -3.33 -10.05 8.04
CA VAL A 289 -3.52 -10.99 9.16
C VAL A 289 -3.33 -12.42 8.69
N PHE A 290 -2.39 -13.13 9.27
CA PHE A 290 -2.12 -14.53 8.95
C PHE A 290 -3.04 -15.49 9.70
N TYR A 291 -3.15 -16.71 9.18
CA TYR A 291 -3.77 -17.81 9.91
C TYR A 291 -2.93 -18.18 11.13
N LYS A 292 -3.57 -18.39 12.27
CA LYS A 292 -2.95 -19.08 13.44
C LYS A 292 -3.12 -20.61 13.33
N THR A 293 -4.01 -21.06 12.45
CA THR A 293 -4.25 -22.47 12.12
C THR A 293 -4.86 -22.52 10.72
N LEU A 294 -4.27 -23.30 9.81
CA LEU A 294 -4.79 -23.43 8.45
C LEU A 294 -6.11 -24.20 8.41
N PRO A 295 -7.02 -23.84 7.51
CA PRO A 295 -8.23 -24.65 7.25
C PRO A 295 -7.89 -26.07 6.78
N ARG A 296 -6.85 -26.23 5.97
CA ARG A 296 -6.29 -27.49 5.48
C ARG A 296 -4.80 -27.35 5.27
N ASN A 297 -4.07 -28.42 5.53
CA ASN A 297 -2.65 -28.52 5.16
C ASN A 297 -2.51 -28.63 3.65
N PHE A 298 -1.40 -28.15 3.09
CA PHE A 298 -1.20 -28.19 1.64
C PHE A 298 0.25 -28.24 1.23
N PHE A 299 0.46 -28.78 0.01
CA PHE A 299 1.63 -28.60 -0.82
C PHE A 299 1.18 -27.97 -2.13
N GLN A 300 1.96 -27.05 -2.66
CA GLN A 300 1.68 -26.34 -3.91
C GLN A 300 2.95 -26.22 -4.73
N VAL A 301 2.83 -26.46 -6.03
CA VAL A 301 3.88 -26.27 -7.03
C VAL A 301 3.32 -25.39 -8.13
N ASP A 302 4.01 -24.30 -8.40
CA ASP A 302 3.68 -23.38 -9.46
C ASP A 302 4.80 -23.39 -10.51
N GLY A 303 4.44 -23.20 -11.77
CA GLY A 303 5.37 -23.06 -12.86
C GLY A 303 4.78 -22.21 -13.98
N GLY A 304 5.61 -21.53 -14.74
CA GLY A 304 5.12 -20.64 -15.78
C GLY A 304 6.18 -20.22 -16.81
N MET A 305 5.82 -19.16 -17.54
CA MET A 305 6.72 -18.52 -18.49
C MET A 305 7.88 -17.82 -17.75
N TYR A 306 8.90 -17.41 -18.47
CA TYR A 306 10.05 -16.67 -17.94
C TYR A 306 10.77 -17.37 -16.78
N GLN A 307 10.85 -18.72 -16.83
CA GLN A 307 11.49 -19.56 -15.81
C GLN A 307 10.82 -19.46 -14.43
N PHE A 308 9.57 -18.98 -14.36
CA PHE A 308 8.83 -18.94 -13.11
C PHE A 308 8.65 -20.34 -12.53
N ALA A 309 9.08 -20.52 -11.29
CA ALA A 309 8.92 -21.75 -10.52
C ALA A 309 8.75 -21.42 -9.04
N ARG A 310 7.75 -22.01 -8.39
CA ARG A 310 7.50 -21.77 -6.98
C ARG A 310 7.04 -23.04 -6.28
N PHE A 311 7.51 -23.24 -5.07
CA PHE A 311 7.05 -24.29 -4.18
C PHE A 311 6.59 -23.67 -2.86
N VAL A 312 5.40 -24.03 -2.41
CA VAL A 312 4.85 -23.56 -1.14
C VAL A 312 4.28 -24.75 -0.37
N PHE A 313 4.50 -24.77 0.92
CA PHE A 313 3.84 -25.73 1.80
C PHE A 313 3.33 -25.05 3.06
N GLY A 314 2.22 -25.56 3.59
CA GLY A 314 1.64 -25.08 4.83
C GLY A 314 1.04 -26.22 5.63
N MET A 315 1.38 -26.29 6.91
CA MET A 315 0.93 -27.34 7.83
C MET A 315 0.50 -26.76 9.17
N SER A 316 -0.58 -27.29 9.69
CA SER A 316 -1.03 -27.05 11.06
C SER A 316 -1.27 -28.36 11.77
N GLN A 317 -0.75 -28.45 13.00
CA GLN A 317 -0.94 -29.62 13.85
C GLN A 317 -1.12 -29.21 15.31
N LYS A 318 -1.74 -30.11 16.09
CA LYS A 318 -1.80 -29.93 17.53
C LYS A 318 -0.44 -30.18 18.15
N LEU A 319 -0.02 -29.27 19.05
CA LEU A 319 1.19 -29.41 19.85
C LEU A 319 0.86 -29.07 21.31
N GLY A 320 0.83 -30.10 22.15
CA GLY A 320 0.37 -29.93 23.54
C GLY A 320 -1.08 -29.43 23.60
N ASN A 321 -1.28 -28.35 24.33
CA ASN A 321 -2.60 -27.70 24.46
C ASN A 321 -2.86 -26.64 23.38
N GLY A 322 -1.92 -26.41 22.47
CA GLY A 322 -2.01 -25.41 21.40
C GLY A 322 -1.99 -26.03 20.01
N ASN A 323 -1.81 -25.15 19.04
CA ASN A 323 -1.63 -25.50 17.64
C ASN A 323 -0.30 -24.91 17.16
N LEU A 324 0.41 -25.67 16.36
CA LEU A 324 1.59 -25.24 15.64
C LEU A 324 1.23 -25.13 14.16
N LEU A 325 1.37 -23.93 13.60
CA LEU A 325 1.35 -23.64 12.18
C LEU A 325 2.78 -23.44 11.71
N TYR A 326 3.17 -24.04 10.60
CA TYR A 326 4.46 -23.79 9.96
C TYR A 326 4.35 -23.94 8.45
N GLY A 327 5.17 -23.21 7.74
CA GLY A 327 5.20 -23.25 6.29
C GLY A 327 6.39 -22.53 5.70
N GLY A 328 6.51 -22.67 4.39
CA GLY A 328 7.61 -22.03 3.66
C GLY A 328 7.35 -21.94 2.18
N GLU A 329 8.14 -21.08 1.55
CA GLU A 329 8.12 -20.78 0.12
C GLU A 329 9.55 -20.82 -0.42
N ALA A 330 9.72 -21.43 -1.58
CA ALA A 330 10.88 -21.29 -2.44
C ALA A 330 10.38 -20.78 -3.79
N TYR A 331 10.93 -19.67 -4.25
CA TYR A 331 10.44 -18.92 -5.42
C TYR A 331 11.62 -18.60 -6.34
N HIS A 332 11.41 -18.73 -7.64
CA HIS A 332 12.30 -18.26 -8.69
C HIS A 332 11.49 -17.64 -9.82
N ASP A 333 11.92 -16.48 -10.31
CA ASP A 333 11.41 -15.83 -11.50
C ASP A 333 12.57 -15.23 -12.30
N GLY A 334 12.68 -15.61 -13.57
CA GLY A 334 13.68 -15.04 -14.47
C GLY A 334 13.32 -13.65 -14.97
N GLY A 335 12.03 -13.28 -14.90
CA GLY A 335 11.51 -12.07 -15.52
C GLY A 335 11.52 -12.09 -17.05
N PRO A 336 10.73 -11.22 -17.68
CA PRO A 336 10.62 -11.13 -19.16
C PRO A 336 11.72 -10.30 -19.82
N TRP A 337 12.67 -9.78 -19.04
CA TRP A 337 13.70 -8.84 -19.45
C TRP A 337 14.75 -9.50 -20.33
N LEU A 338 15.39 -8.73 -21.21
CA LEU A 338 16.50 -9.23 -22.03
C LEU A 338 17.69 -9.66 -21.17
N HIS A 339 17.88 -9.01 -20.04
CA HIS A 339 18.75 -9.45 -18.96
C HIS A 339 17.87 -9.97 -17.81
N SER A 340 17.99 -11.25 -17.51
CA SER A 340 17.13 -11.93 -16.55
C SER A 340 17.30 -11.38 -15.13
N ASP A 341 16.19 -11.10 -14.45
CA ASP A 341 16.20 -10.71 -13.04
C ASP A 341 16.73 -11.81 -12.12
N ASN A 342 16.58 -13.08 -12.51
CA ASN A 342 16.99 -14.21 -11.68
C ASN A 342 16.61 -14.04 -10.21
N TYR A 343 15.37 -13.63 -9.96
CA TYR A 343 14.89 -13.41 -8.62
C TYR A 343 14.67 -14.73 -7.88
N TYR A 344 15.44 -14.93 -6.83
CA TYR A 344 15.29 -16.03 -5.88
C TYR A 344 14.79 -15.53 -4.56
N LYS A 345 13.75 -16.18 -4.02
CA LYS A 345 13.17 -15.83 -2.73
C LYS A 345 12.90 -17.08 -1.89
N PHE A 346 13.24 -16.98 -0.61
CA PHE A 346 12.94 -17.99 0.39
C PHE A 346 12.21 -17.35 1.56
N ASN A 347 11.02 -17.88 1.87
CA ASN A 347 10.24 -17.47 3.02
C ASN A 347 9.97 -18.66 3.94
N GLY A 348 9.96 -18.40 5.23
CA GLY A 348 9.55 -19.36 6.25
C GLY A 348 8.73 -18.68 7.33
N LEU A 349 7.74 -19.40 7.85
CA LEU A 349 6.97 -18.93 8.99
C LEU A 349 6.65 -20.07 9.94
N GLU A 350 6.58 -19.75 11.22
CA GLU A 350 6.15 -20.66 12.28
C GLU A 350 5.34 -19.88 13.31
N THR A 351 4.17 -20.41 13.71
CA THR A 351 3.31 -19.79 14.71
C THR A 351 2.81 -20.85 15.68
N TYR A 352 3.14 -20.71 16.95
CA TYR A 352 2.49 -21.46 18.02
C TYR A 352 1.38 -20.61 18.62
N SER A 353 0.18 -21.16 18.75
CA SER A 353 -0.96 -20.50 19.37
C SER A 353 -1.66 -21.41 20.36
N GLN A 354 -2.04 -20.85 21.51
CA GLN A 354 -2.77 -21.58 22.56
C GLN A 354 -3.85 -20.71 23.17
N GLY A 355 -4.96 -21.33 23.53
CA GLY A 355 -6.08 -20.69 24.20
C GLY A 355 -7.34 -20.61 23.34
N THR A 356 -8.14 -19.61 23.61
CA THR A 356 -9.42 -19.32 22.95
C THR A 356 -9.44 -17.86 22.51
N ASP A 357 -10.46 -17.45 21.76
CA ASP A 357 -10.68 -16.03 21.42
C ASP A 357 -10.86 -15.12 22.63
N ALA A 358 -11.18 -15.69 23.83
CA ALA A 358 -11.28 -14.93 25.05
C ALA A 358 -9.96 -14.85 25.85
N ASN A 359 -9.16 -15.89 25.84
CA ASN A 359 -7.90 -15.94 26.57
C ASN A 359 -6.91 -16.79 25.78
N GLY A 360 -5.86 -16.19 25.32
CA GLY A 360 -4.86 -16.91 24.54
C GLY A 360 -3.56 -16.15 24.36
N PHE A 361 -2.62 -16.84 23.78
CA PHE A 361 -1.39 -16.23 23.33
C PHE A 361 -0.93 -16.91 22.03
N SER A 362 -0.12 -16.18 21.28
CA SER A 362 0.61 -16.72 20.14
C SER A 362 2.03 -16.19 20.10
N VAL A 363 2.93 -17.01 19.54
CA VAL A 363 4.30 -16.61 19.22
C VAL A 363 4.54 -16.97 17.77
N SER A 364 4.97 -15.99 16.97
CA SER A 364 5.21 -16.15 15.54
C SER A 364 6.64 -15.76 15.20
N ALA A 365 7.28 -16.54 14.35
CA ALA A 365 8.57 -16.25 13.75
C ALA A 365 8.44 -16.26 12.23
N HIS A 366 9.06 -15.26 11.57
CA HIS A 366 9.09 -15.18 10.12
C HIS A 366 10.52 -14.95 9.64
N ALA A 367 10.85 -15.54 8.50
CA ALA A 367 12.15 -15.40 7.84
C ALA A 367 11.92 -15.13 6.35
N TYR A 368 12.65 -14.17 5.81
CA TYR A 368 12.68 -13.84 4.39
C TYR A 368 14.11 -13.60 3.94
N HIS A 369 14.44 -14.11 2.76
CA HIS A 369 15.67 -13.81 2.06
C HIS A 369 15.40 -13.77 0.56
N GLY A 370 15.86 -12.73 -0.13
CA GLY A 370 15.74 -12.57 -1.59
C GLY A 370 17.02 -12.02 -2.21
N THR A 371 17.31 -12.46 -3.43
CA THR A 371 18.41 -11.95 -4.27
C THR A 371 17.92 -11.77 -5.70
N TRP A 372 18.34 -10.69 -6.38
CA TRP A 372 17.90 -10.40 -7.74
C TRP A 372 18.90 -9.58 -8.54
N HIS A 373 18.78 -9.64 -9.85
CA HIS A 373 19.21 -8.59 -10.76
C HIS A 373 18.02 -7.67 -11.07
N SER A 374 18.29 -6.48 -11.57
CA SER A 374 17.26 -5.49 -11.87
C SER A 374 17.39 -4.99 -13.31
N SER A 375 16.24 -4.83 -13.95
CA SER A 375 16.10 -3.88 -15.05
C SER A 375 15.53 -2.61 -14.45
N ASP A 376 16.38 -1.65 -14.11
CA ASP A 376 15.93 -0.35 -13.62
C ASP A 376 15.18 0.41 -14.73
N GLN A 377 14.57 1.53 -14.40
CA GLN A 377 13.80 2.31 -15.36
C GLN A 377 14.67 2.82 -16.51
N LEU A 378 14.12 2.75 -17.74
CA LEU A 378 14.81 3.13 -18.97
C LEU A 378 14.43 4.53 -19.45
N PRO A 379 15.39 5.43 -19.72
CA PRO A 379 15.14 6.65 -20.48
C PRO A 379 14.57 6.32 -21.88
N TYR A 380 13.62 7.12 -22.34
CA TYR A 380 13.05 6.90 -23.69
C TYR A 380 14.12 6.95 -24.78
N THR A 381 15.18 7.70 -24.58
CA THR A 381 16.35 7.75 -25.47
C THR A 381 17.11 6.43 -25.57
N ALA A 382 17.01 5.57 -24.55
CA ALA A 382 17.67 4.27 -24.53
C ALA A 382 16.87 3.18 -25.25
N ILE A 383 15.54 3.30 -25.36
CA ILE A 383 14.67 2.26 -25.95
C ILE A 383 15.09 1.84 -27.36
N PRO A 384 15.47 2.75 -28.29
CA PRO A 384 15.96 2.37 -29.62
C PRO A 384 17.28 1.59 -29.59
N VAL A 385 18.07 1.71 -28.51
CA VAL A 385 19.39 1.07 -28.37
C VAL A 385 19.27 -0.32 -27.72
N VAL A 386 18.60 -0.41 -26.56
CA VAL A 386 18.54 -1.65 -25.78
C VAL A 386 17.20 -2.39 -25.91
N GLY A 387 16.19 -1.80 -26.54
CA GLY A 387 14.85 -2.36 -26.66
C GLY A 387 13.96 -2.05 -25.47
N PHE A 388 12.65 -2.27 -25.62
CA PHE A 388 11.62 -1.95 -24.64
C PHE A 388 11.77 -2.74 -23.31
N PHE A 389 12.31 -3.96 -23.38
CA PHE A 389 12.59 -4.83 -22.23
C PHE A 389 14.10 -4.97 -21.96
N GLY A 390 14.88 -3.97 -22.40
CA GLY A 390 16.32 -3.96 -22.21
C GLY A 390 16.74 -3.48 -20.83
N THR A 391 18.05 -3.44 -20.62
CA THR A 391 18.68 -2.79 -19.47
C THR A 391 19.95 -2.09 -19.94
N LEU A 392 20.32 -0.98 -19.32
CA LEU A 392 21.55 -0.27 -19.59
C LEU A 392 22.68 -0.77 -18.68
N ASN A 393 22.37 -1.06 -17.42
CA ASN A 393 23.32 -1.62 -16.47
C ASN A 393 22.84 -3.01 -15.98
N PRO A 394 23.40 -4.12 -16.51
CA PRO A 394 22.99 -5.48 -16.14
C PRO A 394 23.46 -5.89 -14.74
N THR A 395 24.27 -5.08 -14.07
CA THR A 395 24.75 -5.36 -12.73
C THR A 395 23.88 -4.76 -11.63
N ASP A 396 22.84 -4.00 -11.96
CA ASP A 396 21.87 -3.50 -11.00
C ASP A 396 21.08 -4.64 -10.33
N GLY A 397 20.48 -4.37 -9.18
CA GLY A 397 19.73 -5.34 -8.37
C GLY A 397 20.17 -5.36 -6.92
N GLY A 398 20.05 -6.50 -6.24
CA GLY A 398 20.44 -6.52 -4.84
C GLY A 398 20.11 -7.79 -4.10
N HIS A 399 20.11 -7.66 -2.79
CA HIS A 399 19.57 -8.66 -1.87
C HIS A 399 18.89 -7.97 -0.68
N SER A 400 17.87 -8.62 -0.14
CA SER A 400 17.25 -8.19 1.12
C SER A 400 16.91 -9.40 1.97
N GLN A 401 16.85 -9.18 3.29
CA GLN A 401 16.49 -10.21 4.24
C GLN A 401 15.82 -9.61 5.48
N ARG A 402 14.87 -10.37 6.05
CA ARG A 402 14.18 -9.99 7.27
C ARG A 402 13.95 -11.23 8.14
N TYR A 403 14.26 -11.12 9.43
CA TYR A 403 13.99 -12.13 10.43
C TYR A 403 13.24 -11.50 11.57
N SER A 404 12.03 -11.96 11.87
CA SER A 404 11.18 -11.37 12.90
C SER A 404 10.66 -12.39 13.88
N LEU A 405 10.47 -11.94 15.11
CA LEU A 405 9.82 -12.66 16.19
C LEU A 405 8.78 -11.74 16.82
N GLN A 406 7.56 -12.24 17.01
CA GLN A 406 6.52 -11.52 17.73
C GLN A 406 5.75 -12.42 18.66
N GLY A 407 5.26 -11.85 19.77
CA GLY A 407 4.40 -12.52 20.72
C GLY A 407 3.16 -11.67 20.99
N GLU A 408 1.99 -12.29 21.00
CA GLU A 408 0.72 -11.65 21.34
C GLU A 408 0.07 -12.40 22.49
N TRP A 409 -0.43 -11.66 23.44
CA TRP A 409 -1.30 -12.16 24.51
C TRP A 409 -2.57 -11.35 24.57
N HIS A 410 -3.71 -12.02 24.72
CA HIS A 410 -5.00 -11.37 24.90
C HIS A 410 -5.81 -12.00 26.03
N HIS A 411 -6.51 -11.14 26.73
CA HIS A 411 -7.41 -11.51 27.81
C HIS A 411 -8.70 -10.71 27.76
N LYS A 412 -9.80 -11.39 27.84
CA LYS A 412 -11.14 -10.86 27.72
C LYS A 412 -11.94 -11.18 28.98
N GLY A 413 -12.21 -10.14 29.75
CA GLY A 413 -13.07 -10.20 30.94
C GLY A 413 -14.53 -9.86 30.61
N ALA A 414 -15.35 -9.78 31.65
CA ALA A 414 -16.78 -9.48 31.50
C ALA A 414 -17.03 -8.02 31.02
N SER A 415 -16.17 -7.09 31.37
CA SER A 415 -16.33 -5.66 31.07
C SER A 415 -15.06 -5.01 30.47
N SER A 416 -14.05 -5.80 30.19
CA SER A 416 -12.82 -5.28 29.59
C SER A 416 -12.10 -6.31 28.74
N GLU A 417 -11.26 -5.84 27.85
CA GLU A 417 -10.37 -6.64 27.01
C GLU A 417 -8.98 -6.04 27.03
N THR A 418 -7.97 -6.87 27.09
CA THR A 418 -6.57 -6.47 27.06
C THR A 418 -5.84 -7.26 26.00
N THR A 419 -5.08 -6.57 25.17
CA THR A 419 -4.14 -7.17 24.22
C THR A 419 -2.77 -6.55 24.43
N LEU A 420 -1.75 -7.39 24.45
CA LEU A 420 -0.35 -6.99 24.49
C LEU A 420 0.38 -7.76 23.38
N MET A 421 0.99 -7.04 22.48
CA MET A 421 1.85 -7.58 21.45
C MET A 421 3.25 -6.98 21.60
N GLY A 422 4.28 -7.81 21.49
CA GLY A 422 5.66 -7.39 21.43
C GLY A 422 6.34 -7.99 20.22
N TYR A 423 7.26 -7.27 19.61
CA TYR A 423 7.97 -7.72 18.42
C TYR A 423 9.42 -7.26 18.39
N GLY A 424 10.22 -7.99 17.64
CA GLY A 424 11.56 -7.58 17.25
C GLY A 424 11.94 -8.19 15.92
N PHE A 425 12.71 -7.47 15.13
CA PHE A 425 13.23 -7.98 13.86
C PHE A 425 14.58 -7.38 13.48
N TYR A 426 15.29 -8.15 12.67
CA TYR A 426 16.46 -7.71 11.93
C TYR A 426 16.09 -7.55 10.45
N TYR A 427 16.59 -6.49 9.83
CA TYR A 427 16.44 -6.20 8.40
C TYR A 427 17.79 -5.83 7.81
N ASP A 428 18.04 -6.24 6.56
CA ASP A 428 19.23 -5.92 5.79
C ASP A 428 18.87 -5.81 4.30
N LEU A 429 19.29 -4.72 3.68
CA LEU A 429 19.17 -4.45 2.25
C LEU A 429 20.51 -3.97 1.71
N ASN A 430 20.94 -4.54 0.60
CA ASN A 430 21.93 -3.95 -0.30
C ASN A 430 21.28 -3.83 -1.68
N LEU A 431 21.11 -2.59 -2.14
CA LEU A 431 20.48 -2.27 -3.41
C LEU A 431 21.49 -1.53 -4.28
N PHE A 432 21.74 -2.04 -5.48
CA PHE A 432 22.59 -1.44 -6.51
C PHE A 432 21.67 -0.90 -7.61
N SER A 433 21.79 0.40 -7.89
CA SER A 433 20.96 1.11 -8.87
C SER A 433 21.79 2.07 -9.70
N ASP A 434 21.34 2.30 -10.92
CA ASP A 434 21.98 3.23 -11.85
C ASP A 434 20.87 3.96 -12.64
N PHE A 435 20.51 5.16 -12.20
CA PHE A 435 19.39 5.91 -12.78
C PHE A 435 19.82 6.95 -13.81
N THR A 436 20.98 7.57 -13.62
CA THR A 436 21.51 8.63 -14.48
C THR A 436 22.56 8.14 -15.46
N TYR A 437 23.05 6.94 -15.29
CA TYR A 437 23.98 6.15 -16.09
C TYR A 437 25.39 6.75 -16.20
N TYR A 438 25.62 7.71 -17.08
CA TYR A 438 26.92 8.36 -17.31
C TYR A 438 26.84 9.87 -17.17
N LEU A 439 25.82 10.39 -16.47
CA LEU A 439 25.62 11.82 -16.28
C LEU A 439 26.65 12.43 -15.32
N VAL A 440 26.87 11.75 -14.19
CA VAL A 440 27.76 12.19 -13.12
C VAL A 440 29.19 11.70 -13.38
N ASP A 441 29.35 10.42 -13.72
CA ASP A 441 30.63 9.83 -14.07
C ASP A 441 30.59 9.22 -15.48
N PRO A 442 31.04 9.97 -16.50
CA PRO A 442 31.00 9.47 -17.87
C PRO A 442 32.01 8.34 -18.14
N TYR A 443 32.93 8.05 -17.22
CA TYR A 443 33.98 7.02 -17.38
C TYR A 443 33.60 5.68 -16.73
N ASN A 444 33.05 5.70 -15.52
CA ASN A 444 32.79 4.49 -14.74
C ASN A 444 31.31 4.19 -14.54
N GLY A 445 30.43 5.15 -14.92
CA GLY A 445 28.98 5.07 -14.67
C GLY A 445 28.57 5.57 -13.30
N ASP A 446 27.28 5.72 -13.12
CA ASP A 446 26.70 6.36 -11.94
C ASP A 446 26.17 5.35 -10.92
N GLN A 447 26.47 4.05 -11.08
CA GLN A 447 25.98 3.02 -10.18
C GLN A 447 26.37 3.32 -8.72
N PHE A 448 25.40 3.11 -7.84
CA PHE A 448 25.59 3.24 -6.40
C PHE A 448 24.91 2.10 -5.62
N GLU A 449 25.42 1.86 -4.42
CA GLU A 449 24.84 0.93 -3.45
C GLU A 449 24.15 1.70 -2.34
N GLN A 450 22.87 1.39 -2.11
CA GLN A 450 22.15 1.80 -0.91
C GLN A 450 22.13 0.62 0.06
N GLN A 451 22.71 0.82 1.24
CA GLN A 451 22.76 -0.20 2.28
C GLN A 451 21.94 0.24 3.48
N ASP A 452 21.05 -0.64 3.95
CA ASP A 452 20.31 -0.46 5.20
C ASP A 452 20.42 -1.72 6.05
N ARG A 453 20.89 -1.56 7.29
CA ARG A 453 20.94 -2.64 8.29
C ARG A 453 20.37 -2.13 9.58
N ARG A 454 19.39 -2.86 10.11
CA ARG A 454 18.76 -2.41 11.35
C ARG A 454 18.25 -3.55 12.22
N TRP A 455 18.20 -3.25 13.49
CA TRP A 455 17.39 -3.95 14.46
C TRP A 455 16.23 -3.08 14.86
N VAL A 456 15.07 -3.68 15.03
CA VAL A 456 13.87 -2.99 15.49
C VAL A 456 13.26 -3.79 16.62
N ALA A 457 12.78 -3.08 17.65
CA ALA A 457 11.99 -3.67 18.72
C ALA A 457 10.86 -2.74 19.13
N GLY A 458 9.72 -3.31 19.47
CA GLY A 458 8.58 -2.53 19.89
C GLY A 458 7.48 -3.34 20.54
N PHE A 459 6.45 -2.64 21.00
CA PHE A 459 5.24 -3.25 21.54
C PHE A 459 4.00 -2.42 21.21
N ASP A 460 2.85 -3.09 21.22
CA ASP A 460 1.51 -2.50 21.19
C ASP A 460 0.71 -3.04 22.35
N PHE A 461 0.21 -2.15 23.19
CA PHE A 461 -0.68 -2.44 24.32
C PHE A 461 -2.03 -1.78 24.07
N ARG A 462 -3.11 -2.55 24.24
CA ARG A 462 -4.49 -2.06 24.16
C ARG A 462 -5.30 -2.59 25.33
N HIS A 463 -6.05 -1.69 25.98
CA HIS A 463 -6.99 -2.05 27.04
C HIS A 463 -8.33 -1.39 26.79
N THR A 464 -9.34 -2.17 26.48
CA THR A 464 -10.71 -1.72 26.19
C THR A 464 -11.61 -1.93 27.39
N ILE A 465 -12.36 -0.92 27.78
CA ILE A 465 -13.36 -0.94 28.83
C ILE A 465 -14.74 -0.74 28.21
N PHE A 466 -15.64 -1.68 28.48
CA PHE A 466 -17.04 -1.59 28.09
C PHE A 466 -17.85 -0.99 29.27
N GLY A 467 -18.53 0.14 29.01
CA GLY A 467 -19.17 0.89 30.09
C GLY A 467 -20.38 1.71 29.63
N LYS A 468 -20.71 2.70 30.44
CA LYS A 468 -21.75 3.69 30.13
C LYS A 468 -21.27 5.09 30.50
N PHE A 469 -21.49 6.04 29.61
CA PHE A 469 -21.31 7.47 29.85
C PHE A 469 -22.64 8.18 29.65
N LEU A 470 -23.10 8.95 30.62
CA LEU A 470 -24.43 9.60 30.63
C LEU A 470 -25.58 8.62 30.29
N GLY A 471 -25.51 7.37 30.78
CA GLY A 471 -26.47 6.33 30.50
C GLY A 471 -26.37 5.68 29.09
N ARG A 472 -25.44 6.14 28.25
CA ARG A 472 -25.20 5.62 26.91
C ARG A 472 -24.08 4.59 26.92
N LYS A 473 -24.20 3.53 26.09
CA LYS A 473 -23.15 2.52 25.96
C LYS A 473 -21.88 3.16 25.42
N THR A 474 -20.74 2.80 26.00
CA THR A 474 -19.43 3.22 25.57
C THR A 474 -18.47 2.06 25.48
N GLU A 475 -17.57 2.15 24.55
CA GLU A 475 -16.37 1.34 24.42
C GLU A 475 -15.19 2.29 24.41
N THR A 476 -14.37 2.26 25.45
CA THR A 476 -13.18 3.10 25.58
C THR A 476 -11.94 2.24 25.56
N THR A 477 -11.06 2.48 24.61
CA THR A 477 -9.77 1.80 24.47
C THR A 477 -8.65 2.77 24.78
N PHE A 478 -7.78 2.37 25.70
CA PHE A 478 -6.50 3.00 25.97
C PHE A 478 -5.41 2.18 25.30
N GLY A 479 -4.56 2.85 24.56
CA GLY A 479 -3.44 2.20 23.86
C GLY A 479 -2.12 2.88 24.14
N MET A 480 -1.05 2.11 23.97
CA MET A 480 0.32 2.56 24.06
C MET A 480 1.15 1.80 23.05
N GLN A 481 1.79 2.51 22.14
CA GLN A 481 2.73 1.95 21.20
C GLN A 481 4.12 2.49 21.47
N PHE A 482 5.10 1.63 21.27
CA PHE A 482 6.52 1.96 21.38
C PHE A 482 7.27 1.24 20.25
N ARG A 483 8.16 1.97 19.60
CA ARG A 483 9.08 1.43 18.61
C ARG A 483 10.43 2.08 18.77
N ASN A 484 11.50 1.30 18.63
CA ASN A 484 12.87 1.78 18.55
C ASN A 484 13.60 1.05 17.42
N ASP A 485 14.23 1.82 16.55
CA ASP A 485 15.06 1.38 15.45
C ASP A 485 16.51 1.72 15.75
N TRP A 486 17.40 0.73 15.65
CA TRP A 486 18.86 0.90 15.63
C TRP A 486 19.34 0.73 14.19
N ILE A 487 19.72 1.84 13.56
CA ILE A 487 19.91 1.92 12.12
C ILE A 487 21.39 2.12 11.78
N HIS A 488 21.86 1.33 10.83
CA HIS A 488 23.15 1.49 10.16
C HIS A 488 22.90 1.54 8.66
N ASN A 489 23.06 2.70 8.05
CA ASN A 489 22.86 2.83 6.61
C ASN A 489 23.96 3.66 5.93
N GLY A 490 24.04 3.54 4.60
CA GLY A 490 25.02 4.29 3.80
C GLY A 490 24.71 4.23 2.33
N LEU A 491 25.30 5.18 1.63
CA LEU A 491 25.30 5.30 0.18
C LEU A 491 26.75 5.22 -0.31
N PHE A 492 27.02 4.32 -1.27
CA PHE A 492 28.37 4.06 -1.76
C PHE A 492 28.38 4.05 -3.28
N ARG A 493 29.38 4.64 -3.90
CA ARG A 493 29.64 4.48 -5.33
C ARG A 493 30.12 3.06 -5.63
N THR A 494 29.62 2.49 -6.71
CA THR A 494 30.00 1.15 -7.15
C THR A 494 30.26 1.09 -8.64
N GLU A 495 31.09 0.14 -9.04
CA GLU A 495 31.30 -0.30 -10.41
C GLU A 495 31.15 -1.80 -10.44
N ASP A 496 30.20 -2.33 -11.22
CA ASP A 496 29.87 -3.76 -11.23
C ASP A 496 29.59 -4.35 -9.83
N ARG A 497 28.85 -3.62 -8.99
CA ARG A 497 28.56 -3.90 -7.57
C ARG A 497 29.78 -3.88 -6.63
N ALA A 498 30.95 -3.56 -7.10
CA ALA A 498 32.11 -3.39 -6.24
C ALA A 498 32.22 -1.93 -5.81
N ARG A 499 32.28 -1.69 -4.50
CA ARG A 499 32.54 -0.35 -3.98
C ARG A 499 33.88 0.15 -4.49
N THR A 500 33.90 1.37 -4.99
CA THR A 500 35.09 1.96 -5.58
C THR A 500 35.51 3.20 -4.80
N ASP A 501 36.82 3.41 -4.74
CA ASP A 501 37.48 4.61 -4.20
C ASP A 501 38.09 5.48 -5.32
N LYS A 502 37.74 5.17 -6.58
CA LYS A 502 38.19 5.96 -7.72
C LYS A 502 37.71 7.39 -7.59
N THR A 503 38.57 8.34 -7.91
CA THR A 503 38.19 9.75 -7.98
C THR A 503 37.33 9.96 -9.21
N PHE A 504 36.13 10.49 -9.01
CA PHE A 504 35.20 10.84 -10.09
C PHE A 504 35.38 12.32 -10.43
N TYR A 505 35.15 12.63 -11.67
CA TYR A 505 35.02 14.00 -12.13
C TYR A 505 33.56 14.23 -12.42
N THR A 506 32.86 14.88 -11.53
CA THR A 506 31.49 15.27 -11.81
C THR A 506 31.54 16.44 -12.78
N ALA A 507 30.93 16.29 -13.93
CA ALA A 507 30.45 17.45 -14.66
C ALA A 507 29.48 18.15 -13.71
N ASN A 508 29.82 19.38 -13.30
CA ASN A 508 28.89 20.19 -12.53
C ASN A 508 27.76 20.62 -13.46
N TYR A 509 26.78 19.72 -13.56
CA TYR A 509 25.65 19.85 -14.48
C TYR A 509 24.70 20.96 -14.04
N LEU A 510 24.76 21.37 -12.77
CA LEU A 510 23.75 22.21 -12.14
C LEU A 510 24.22 23.67 -11.94
N ASP A 511 25.52 23.95 -11.74
CA ASP A 511 25.93 25.25 -11.23
C ASP A 511 26.76 26.12 -12.20
N GLU A 512 27.60 25.56 -13.03
CA GLU A 512 28.23 26.27 -14.15
C GLU A 512 28.71 25.33 -15.26
N PRO A 513 28.32 25.54 -16.54
CA PRO A 513 28.72 24.66 -17.64
C PRO A 513 30.24 24.65 -17.92
N SER A 514 31.00 25.46 -17.25
CA SER A 514 32.44 25.67 -17.43
C SER A 514 33.32 25.13 -16.31
N SER A 515 32.75 24.63 -15.21
CA SER A 515 33.54 24.08 -14.10
C SER A 515 33.33 22.61 -13.92
N LEU A 516 34.39 21.83 -13.90
CA LEU A 516 34.40 20.48 -13.37
C LEU A 516 34.82 20.57 -11.91
N ASP A 517 33.88 20.34 -11.02
CA ASP A 517 34.26 20.13 -9.66
C ASP A 517 34.89 18.74 -9.54
N GLN A 518 36.09 18.68 -8.98
CA GLN A 518 36.61 17.43 -8.45
C GLN A 518 35.74 17.05 -7.27
N VAL A 519 34.65 16.28 -7.50
CA VAL A 519 34.03 15.58 -6.41
C VAL A 519 34.99 14.48 -6.03
N ALA A 520 35.68 14.75 -4.96
CA ALA A 520 36.48 13.75 -4.32
C ALA A 520 35.56 12.56 -3.99
N VAL A 521 35.84 11.41 -4.58
CA VAL A 521 35.22 10.17 -4.16
C VAL A 521 35.49 10.01 -2.70
N LEU A 522 34.43 9.79 -1.99
CA LEU A 522 34.49 9.25 -0.66
C LEU A 522 35.18 7.90 -0.79
N PRO A 523 36.33 7.67 -0.11
CA PRO A 523 36.87 6.33 0.01
C PRO A 523 35.73 5.45 0.46
N ALA A 524 35.62 4.22 -0.08
CA ALA A 524 34.56 3.28 0.26
C ALA A 524 34.33 3.35 1.75
N ALA A 525 33.26 4.04 2.17
CA ALA A 525 33.13 4.44 3.56
C ALA A 525 33.07 3.16 4.38
N THR A 526 34.07 2.91 5.17
CA THR A 526 34.15 1.74 6.04
C THR A 526 33.12 1.84 7.16
N ASP A 527 32.65 3.06 7.47
CA ASP A 527 31.71 3.34 8.52
C ASP A 527 30.35 3.81 7.96
N LEU A 528 29.32 3.00 8.21
CA LEU A 528 27.94 3.37 7.98
C LEU A 528 27.51 4.52 8.90
N ASN A 529 26.54 5.31 8.49
CA ASN A 529 25.80 6.16 9.41
C ASN A 529 25.15 5.28 10.49
N LYS A 530 25.31 5.69 11.75
CA LYS A 530 24.73 4.98 12.91
C LYS A 530 23.84 5.94 13.67
N PHE A 531 22.58 5.59 13.78
CA PHE A 531 21.62 6.42 14.48
C PHE A 531 20.48 5.58 15.05
N THR A 532 19.71 6.19 15.93
CA THR A 532 18.52 5.59 16.52
C THR A 532 17.31 6.46 16.27
N GLU A 533 16.20 5.82 16.11
CA GLU A 533 14.91 6.47 16.02
C GLU A 533 13.93 5.79 16.98
N THR A 534 13.24 6.58 17.79
CA THR A 534 12.31 6.09 18.80
C THR A 534 10.99 6.83 18.67
N ILE A 535 9.90 6.10 18.61
CA ILE A 535 8.54 6.65 18.64
C ILE A 535 7.78 6.05 19.82
N THR A 536 7.15 6.92 20.59
CA THR A 536 6.33 6.57 21.76
C THR A 536 4.96 7.22 21.63
N SER A 537 3.89 6.43 21.64
CA SER A 537 2.57 6.89 21.22
C SER A 537 1.46 6.40 22.15
N PRO A 538 1.15 7.11 23.25
CA PRO A 538 -0.09 6.90 23.97
C PRO A 538 -1.30 7.40 23.18
N TRP A 539 -2.41 6.65 23.25
CA TRP A 539 -3.66 7.06 22.62
C TRP A 539 -4.89 6.57 23.39
N VAL A 540 -6.00 7.24 23.15
CA VAL A 540 -7.31 6.82 23.65
C VAL A 540 -8.37 7.04 22.58
N THR A 541 -9.26 6.08 22.46
CA THR A 541 -10.47 6.21 21.63
C THR A 541 -11.70 5.82 22.43
N THR A 542 -12.81 6.52 22.19
CA THR A 542 -14.09 6.25 22.85
C THR A 542 -15.18 6.22 21.78
N LYS A 543 -15.83 5.07 21.65
CA LYS A 543 -17.06 4.92 20.86
C LYS A 543 -18.26 5.12 21.76
N ILE A 544 -19.20 5.99 21.36
CA ILE A 544 -20.39 6.32 22.14
C ILE A 544 -21.62 6.13 21.28
N GLN A 545 -22.57 5.31 21.74
CA GLN A 545 -23.88 5.15 21.12
C GLN A 545 -24.85 6.17 21.72
N TRP A 546 -24.99 7.34 21.09
CA TRP A 546 -25.84 8.43 21.59
C TRP A 546 -27.33 8.13 21.46
N ALA A 547 -27.73 7.54 20.36
CA ALA A 547 -29.07 7.15 20.04
C ALA A 547 -29.05 5.89 19.16
N GLU A 548 -30.20 5.30 18.90
CA GLU A 548 -30.32 4.11 18.03
C GLU A 548 -29.62 4.29 16.66
N ARG A 549 -29.60 5.53 16.16
CA ARG A 549 -29.08 5.85 14.83
C ARG A 549 -28.00 6.95 14.86
N LEU A 550 -27.35 7.13 15.97
CA LEU A 550 -26.25 8.09 16.11
C LEU A 550 -25.18 7.51 17.00
N ARG A 551 -24.00 7.31 16.46
CA ARG A 551 -22.79 6.96 17.20
C ARG A 551 -21.65 7.92 16.87
N SER A 552 -20.75 8.12 17.79
CA SER A 552 -19.51 8.85 17.60
C SER A 552 -18.31 8.01 18.01
N ILE A 553 -17.19 8.29 17.34
CA ILE A 553 -15.87 7.81 17.74
C ILE A 553 -15.03 9.05 17.95
N LEU A 554 -14.54 9.23 19.17
CA LEU A 554 -13.70 10.35 19.57
C LEU A 554 -12.36 9.80 20.02
N ALA A 555 -11.29 10.36 19.52
CA ALA A 555 -9.96 9.86 19.84
C ALA A 555 -8.93 10.97 19.93
N VAL A 556 -7.90 10.72 20.70
CA VAL A 556 -6.68 11.51 20.73
C VAL A 556 -5.48 10.59 20.84
N ARG A 557 -4.46 10.92 20.09
CA ARG A 557 -3.16 10.27 20.09
C ARG A 557 -2.09 11.32 20.29
N GLY A 558 -1.04 11.02 21.04
CA GLY A 558 0.13 11.86 21.16
C GLY A 558 1.35 11.06 20.74
N ASP A 559 2.09 11.55 19.78
CA ASP A 559 3.30 10.91 19.27
C ASP A 559 4.53 11.71 19.71
N TYR A 560 5.41 11.08 20.45
CA TYR A 560 6.71 11.64 20.80
C TYR A 560 7.78 10.89 20.02
N GLY A 561 8.41 11.58 19.07
CA GLY A 561 9.52 11.08 18.28
C GLY A 561 10.83 11.64 18.81
N ASP A 562 11.86 10.80 18.85
CA ASP A 562 13.24 11.12 19.21
C ASP A 562 14.21 10.43 18.25
N GLY A 563 15.13 11.20 17.66
CA GLY A 563 16.15 10.70 16.75
C GLY A 563 17.54 11.19 17.15
N ALA A 564 18.54 10.30 17.16
CA ALA A 564 19.89 10.64 17.57
C ALA A 564 20.96 9.98 16.69
N ILE A 565 21.87 10.78 16.16
CA ILE A 565 22.99 10.32 15.34
C ILE A 565 24.21 10.07 16.22
N THR A 566 24.67 8.84 16.28
CA THR A 566 25.88 8.44 16.99
C THR A 566 27.13 8.45 16.13
N ASN A 567 26.98 8.23 14.83
CA ASN A 567 28.04 8.38 13.84
C ASN A 567 27.43 8.82 12.51
N PHE A 568 27.94 9.92 11.96
CA PHE A 568 27.57 10.38 10.61
C PHE A 568 28.77 10.12 9.70
N SER A 569 28.60 9.38 8.62
CA SER A 569 29.69 9.15 7.67
C SER A 569 30.15 10.49 7.10
N ASN A 570 31.46 10.71 7.13
CA ASN A 570 32.03 11.99 6.69
C ASN A 570 32.10 12.03 5.16
N PRO A 571 31.35 12.90 4.47
CA PRO A 571 31.46 13.03 3.03
C PRO A 571 32.74 13.74 2.56
N LEU A 572 33.57 14.23 3.46
CA LEU A 572 34.75 15.00 3.09
C LEU A 572 35.97 14.11 2.86
N ASN A 573 36.58 14.33 1.72
CA ASN A 573 37.84 13.68 1.39
C ASN A 573 39.01 14.33 2.20
N PRO A 574 39.74 13.53 2.98
CA PRO A 574 40.92 14.01 3.72
C PRO A 574 42.04 14.51 2.79
N ASN A 575 42.01 14.15 1.50
CA ASN A 575 43.00 14.55 0.50
C ASN A 575 42.63 15.86 -0.25
N TYR A 576 41.58 16.53 0.18
CA TYR A 576 41.21 17.84 -0.41
C TYR A 576 42.35 18.84 -0.16
N PRO A 577 42.84 19.53 -1.20
CA PRO A 577 44.09 20.34 -1.09
C PRO A 577 43.98 21.47 -0.08
N ASN A 578 42.79 21.86 0.35
CA ASN A 578 42.57 22.95 1.29
C ASN A 578 42.05 22.48 2.65
N TYR A 579 42.19 21.18 2.98
CA TYR A 579 41.78 20.67 4.28
C TYR A 579 42.63 21.28 5.41
N PRO A 580 42.08 21.97 6.42
CA PRO A 580 42.89 22.55 7.47
C PRO A 580 43.66 21.48 8.20
N SER A 581 44.93 21.73 8.45
CA SER A 581 45.83 20.80 9.16
C SER A 581 45.40 20.47 10.60
N ASN A 582 44.43 21.19 11.13
CA ASN A 582 43.85 21.02 12.47
C ASN A 582 42.51 20.28 12.47
N TYR A 583 41.97 19.90 11.33
CA TYR A 583 40.73 19.13 11.23
C TYR A 583 41.00 17.61 11.31
N SER A 584 40.26 16.91 12.17
CA SER A 584 40.34 15.47 12.18
C SER A 584 39.62 14.94 10.94
N PRO A 585 40.22 14.06 10.13
CA PRO A 585 39.58 13.50 8.94
C PRO A 585 38.32 12.66 9.27
N ASN A 586 38.11 12.35 10.54
CA ASN A 586 36.94 11.58 11.01
C ASN A 586 35.88 12.46 11.71
N PHE A 587 36.07 13.79 11.70
CA PHE A 587 35.13 14.67 12.38
C PHE A 587 34.02 15.11 11.39
N ASN A 588 32.76 14.78 11.71
CA ASN A 588 31.60 15.37 11.07
C ASN A 588 30.79 16.13 12.15
N PRO A 589 30.57 17.44 12.00
CA PRO A 589 29.87 18.25 13.01
C PRO A 589 28.41 17.80 13.23
N ASN A 590 27.85 17.03 12.33
CA ASN A 590 26.51 16.45 12.48
C ASN A 590 26.51 15.19 13.35
N THR A 591 27.67 14.59 13.66
CA THR A 591 27.78 13.47 14.59
C THR A 591 27.43 13.91 16.03
N GLY A 592 26.64 13.10 16.72
CA GLY A 592 26.18 13.38 18.08
C GLY A 592 24.98 14.33 18.15
N GLN A 593 24.41 14.74 17.04
CA GLN A 593 23.21 15.57 17.01
C GLN A 593 21.94 14.74 17.27
N SER A 594 20.91 15.40 17.79
CA SER A 594 19.61 14.78 18.03
C SER A 594 18.46 15.72 17.70
N THR A 595 17.31 15.14 17.44
CA THR A 595 16.06 15.86 17.23
C THR A 595 14.96 15.19 18.03
N SER A 596 13.95 15.96 18.45
CA SER A 596 12.75 15.40 19.06
C SER A 596 11.55 16.27 18.77
N LYS A 597 10.38 15.67 18.68
CA LYS A 597 9.13 16.39 18.46
C LYS A 597 7.97 15.64 19.10
N PHE A 598 7.04 16.40 19.66
CA PHE A 598 5.74 15.90 20.10
C PHE A 598 4.65 16.40 19.18
N LEU A 599 3.79 15.50 18.72
CA LEU A 599 2.68 15.80 17.82
C LEU A 599 1.35 15.24 18.38
N PRO A 600 0.39 16.10 18.76
CA PRO A 600 -0.95 15.66 19.14
C PRO A 600 -1.81 15.45 17.90
N SER A 601 -2.52 14.32 17.84
CA SER A 601 -3.36 13.90 16.71
C SER A 601 -4.80 13.64 17.16
N PRO A 602 -5.66 14.66 17.28
CA PRO A 602 -7.07 14.48 17.55
C PRO A 602 -7.82 13.90 16.35
N LYS A 603 -8.82 13.06 16.63
CA LYS A 603 -9.62 12.38 15.59
C LYS A 603 -11.07 12.29 16.06
N ALA A 604 -12.03 12.46 15.12
CA ALA A 604 -13.44 12.36 15.41
C ALA A 604 -14.21 11.81 14.22
N SER A 605 -15.16 10.92 14.47
CA SER A 605 -16.11 10.42 13.51
C SER A 605 -17.53 10.48 14.07
N LEU A 606 -18.47 10.97 13.27
CA LEU A 606 -19.90 10.93 13.53
C LEU A 606 -20.57 10.03 12.49
N ILE A 607 -21.37 9.11 12.96
CA ILE A 607 -22.01 8.12 12.11
C ILE A 607 -23.49 8.14 12.35
N PHE A 608 -24.23 8.39 11.27
CA PHE A 608 -25.67 8.52 11.26
C PHE A 608 -26.30 7.33 10.55
N GLY A 609 -27.24 6.66 11.15
CA GLY A 609 -27.92 5.48 10.63
C GLY A 609 -27.78 4.26 11.54
N PRO A 610 -28.16 3.05 11.05
CA PRO A 610 -28.60 2.81 9.68
C PRO A 610 -30.07 3.19 9.42
N TRP A 611 -30.36 3.72 8.22
CA TRP A 611 -31.69 3.83 7.64
C TRP A 611 -31.74 2.96 6.40
N ALA A 612 -32.61 1.96 6.36
CA ALA A 612 -32.70 1.04 5.23
C ALA A 612 -31.33 0.46 4.80
N ASN A 613 -30.53 0.02 5.76
CA ASN A 613 -29.15 -0.49 5.56
C ASN A 613 -28.19 0.56 4.94
N THR A 614 -28.39 1.83 5.24
CA THR A 614 -27.51 2.93 4.78
C THR A 614 -27.03 3.75 5.96
N GLU A 615 -25.75 4.05 6.01
CA GLU A 615 -25.12 4.91 7.00
C GLU A 615 -24.35 6.04 6.31
N PHE A 616 -24.33 7.18 6.99
CA PHE A 616 -23.61 8.38 6.60
C PHE A 616 -22.52 8.67 7.62
N TYR A 617 -21.36 9.04 7.14
CA TYR A 617 -20.14 9.26 7.92
C TYR A 617 -19.67 10.69 7.72
N VAL A 618 -19.30 11.36 8.80
CA VAL A 618 -18.57 12.63 8.80
C VAL A 618 -17.41 12.48 9.75
N GLN A 619 -16.20 12.64 9.24
CA GLN A 619 -15.00 12.40 10.02
C GLN A 619 -13.89 13.37 9.70
N GLY A 620 -13.01 13.55 10.67
CA GLY A 620 -11.80 14.35 10.56
C GLY A 620 -10.75 13.86 11.55
N GLY A 621 -9.50 14.03 11.19
CA GLY A 621 -8.41 13.59 12.03
C GLY A 621 -7.05 14.02 11.51
N PHE A 622 -6.05 13.81 12.34
CA PHE A 622 -4.66 14.12 12.07
C PHE A 622 -3.84 12.82 12.06
N SER A 623 -2.85 12.76 11.21
CA SER A 623 -1.79 11.76 11.19
C SER A 623 -0.48 12.43 10.85
N TYR A 624 0.57 11.66 10.60
CA TYR A 624 1.86 12.21 10.24
C TYR A 624 2.70 11.18 9.50
N HIS A 625 3.77 11.64 8.88
CA HIS A 625 4.91 10.80 8.53
C HIS A 625 6.17 11.32 9.23
N THR A 626 7.08 10.39 9.49
CA THR A 626 8.42 10.68 9.98
C THR A 626 9.31 11.04 8.81
N ASN A 627 10.13 12.07 8.94
CA ASN A 627 11.23 12.37 8.02
C ASN A 627 12.54 11.78 8.56
N ASP A 628 13.48 11.58 7.66
CA ASP A 628 14.79 11.01 7.95
C ASP A 628 15.50 11.76 9.09
N VAL A 629 15.97 10.99 10.07
CA VAL A 629 16.72 11.52 11.24
C VAL A 629 17.97 12.27 10.77
N ARG A 630 18.63 11.82 9.69
CA ARG A 630 19.84 12.49 9.16
C ARG A 630 19.54 13.91 8.70
N GLY A 631 18.46 14.09 7.91
CA GLY A 631 18.01 15.42 7.46
C GLY A 631 17.49 16.29 8.61
N SER A 632 16.75 15.68 9.55
CA SER A 632 16.16 16.40 10.69
C SER A 632 17.16 16.82 11.76
N THR A 633 18.31 16.20 11.84
CA THR A 633 19.39 16.54 12.79
C THR A 633 20.49 17.39 12.20
N GLN A 634 20.54 17.52 10.87
CA GLN A 634 21.62 18.22 10.18
C GLN A 634 21.68 19.70 10.57
N LEU A 635 22.76 20.10 11.23
CA LEU A 635 22.99 21.48 11.66
C LEU A 635 23.67 22.32 10.61
N TYR A 636 24.48 21.68 9.77
CA TYR A 636 25.33 22.35 8.81
C TYR A 636 25.15 21.70 7.42
N GLN A 637 24.92 22.50 6.41
CA GLN A 637 24.93 22.05 5.04
C GLN A 637 26.35 22.10 4.48
N PRO A 638 26.72 21.20 3.57
CA PRO A 638 27.91 21.41 2.74
C PRO A 638 27.81 22.78 2.05
N VAL A 639 28.89 23.51 2.02
CA VAL A 639 28.90 24.81 1.38
C VAL A 639 28.71 24.60 -0.12
N SER A 640 27.71 25.25 -0.73
CA SER A 640 27.51 25.24 -2.16
C SER A 640 28.75 25.75 -2.92
N PRO A 641 29.05 25.19 -4.09
CA PRO A 641 30.10 25.73 -5.00
C PRO A 641 30.00 27.21 -5.26
N ASP A 642 28.82 27.79 -5.25
CA ASP A 642 28.57 29.22 -5.45
C ASP A 642 28.98 30.10 -4.27
N ASN A 643 29.25 29.49 -3.12
CA ASN A 643 29.67 30.25 -1.96
C ASN A 643 31.16 30.62 -2.10
N PRO A 644 31.53 31.92 -1.95
CA PRO A 644 32.93 32.33 -2.03
C PRO A 644 33.87 31.68 -1.02
N TYR A 645 33.29 30.96 -0.04
CA TYR A 645 34.01 30.14 0.93
C TYR A 645 34.06 28.65 0.57
N TYR A 646 33.62 28.25 -0.63
CA TYR A 646 33.55 26.86 -1.10
C TYR A 646 34.88 26.09 -0.95
N ASN A 647 35.99 26.73 -1.16
CA ASN A 647 37.32 26.15 -0.96
C ASN A 647 37.87 26.28 0.47
N THR A 648 37.04 26.79 1.39
CA THR A 648 37.39 26.78 2.81
C THR A 648 36.63 25.66 3.47
N PRO A 649 37.23 24.85 4.37
CA PRO A 649 36.50 23.75 5.05
C PRO A 649 35.61 24.32 6.13
N ILE A 650 34.63 25.12 5.74
CA ILE A 650 33.75 25.78 6.67
C ILE A 650 32.36 25.11 6.49
N TYR A 651 32.08 24.18 7.37
CA TYR A 651 30.71 23.83 7.70
C TYR A 651 30.01 24.96 8.49
N ASP A 652 30.28 26.22 8.11
CA ASP A 652 29.88 27.35 8.96
C ASP A 652 28.58 28.02 8.53
N THR A 653 27.90 27.52 7.50
CA THR A 653 26.54 27.96 7.24
C THR A 653 25.60 27.10 8.09
N PRO A 654 25.02 27.66 9.15
CA PRO A 654 23.96 26.99 9.88
C PRO A 654 22.88 26.59 8.84
N ASN A 655 22.42 25.35 8.90
CA ASN A 655 21.27 24.97 8.09
C ASN A 655 20.07 25.81 8.56
N PRO A 656 19.65 26.85 7.82
CA PRO A 656 18.61 27.75 8.29
C PRO A 656 17.24 27.05 8.35
N LYS A 657 17.11 25.90 7.67
CA LYS A 657 15.87 25.14 7.59
C LYS A 657 16.13 23.68 7.94
N LYS A 658 15.93 23.34 9.21
CA LYS A 658 15.88 21.93 9.61
C LYS A 658 14.62 21.32 9.03
N ILE A 659 14.77 20.16 8.38
CA ILE A 659 13.64 19.32 7.97
C ILE A 659 12.86 18.94 9.24
N PRO A 660 11.53 19.18 9.30
CA PRO A 660 10.74 18.79 10.46
C PRO A 660 10.74 17.29 10.63
N PHE A 661 11.06 16.79 11.82
CA PHE A 661 11.16 15.35 12.10
C PHE A 661 9.81 14.62 11.92
N LEU A 662 8.70 15.20 12.44
CA LEU A 662 7.35 14.70 12.24
C LEU A 662 6.57 15.72 11.42
N VAL A 663 5.97 15.31 10.33
CA VAL A 663 5.17 16.16 9.44
C VAL A 663 3.69 15.81 9.56
N ALA A 664 2.87 16.78 9.90
CA ALA A 664 1.46 16.55 10.12
C ALA A 664 0.66 16.53 8.80
N THR A 665 -0.27 15.59 8.74
CA THR A 665 -1.34 15.55 7.75
C THR A 665 -2.69 15.70 8.44
N LYS A 666 -3.58 16.53 7.89
CA LYS A 666 -4.91 16.83 8.40
C LYS A 666 -5.94 16.39 7.37
N GLY A 667 -6.91 15.59 7.77
CA GLY A 667 -7.94 15.05 6.87
C GLY A 667 -9.35 15.29 7.33
N ALA A 668 -10.24 15.40 6.35
CA ALA A 668 -11.69 15.41 6.56
C ALA A 668 -12.37 14.57 5.48
N GLU A 669 -13.45 13.89 5.83
CA GLU A 669 -14.17 13.01 4.91
C GLU A 669 -15.66 13.01 5.23
N VAL A 670 -16.46 12.97 4.18
CA VAL A 670 -17.88 12.62 4.25
C VAL A 670 -18.13 11.41 3.37
N GLY A 671 -18.85 10.43 3.89
CA GLY A 671 -19.07 9.20 3.18
C GLY A 671 -20.42 8.58 3.40
N VAL A 672 -20.78 7.69 2.50
CA VAL A 672 -21.99 6.87 2.56
C VAL A 672 -21.60 5.42 2.36
N ARG A 673 -22.13 4.55 3.20
CA ARG A 673 -22.09 3.10 3.02
C ARG A 673 -23.50 2.58 2.97
N THR A 674 -23.83 1.81 1.96
CA THR A 674 -25.18 1.27 1.78
C THR A 674 -25.19 -0.19 1.34
N ALA A 675 -26.14 -0.94 1.87
CA ALA A 675 -26.54 -2.26 1.42
C ALA A 675 -28.09 -2.30 1.28
N ALA A 676 -28.69 -1.18 0.88
CA ALA A 676 -30.14 -1.04 0.69
C ALA A 676 -30.65 -1.90 -0.47
N ILE A 677 -29.85 -2.11 -1.49
CA ILE A 677 -30.15 -3.01 -2.60
C ILE A 677 -29.65 -4.41 -2.22
N PRO A 678 -30.51 -5.43 -2.28
CA PRO A 678 -30.09 -6.80 -1.96
C PRO A 678 -28.87 -7.23 -2.76
N SER A 679 -27.91 -7.86 -2.10
CA SER A 679 -26.68 -8.36 -2.67
C SER A 679 -25.71 -7.30 -3.22
N LEU A 680 -26.02 -6.01 -3.13
CA LEU A 680 -25.14 -4.91 -3.52
C LEU A 680 -24.71 -4.14 -2.27
N GLN A 681 -23.41 -4.00 -2.11
CA GLN A 681 -22.80 -3.08 -1.17
C GLN A 681 -22.10 -1.97 -1.96
N SER A 682 -22.37 -0.73 -1.58
CA SER A 682 -21.74 0.43 -2.21
C SER A 682 -21.21 1.39 -1.16
N THR A 683 -20.07 1.99 -1.46
CA THR A 683 -19.48 3.09 -0.69
C THR A 683 -19.22 4.26 -1.61
N VAL A 684 -19.41 5.45 -1.08
CA VAL A 684 -19.01 6.71 -1.74
C VAL A 684 -18.36 7.57 -0.69
N GLU A 685 -17.18 8.08 -1.00
CA GLU A 685 -16.37 8.90 -0.11
C GLU A 685 -15.95 10.17 -0.84
N LEU A 686 -16.14 11.31 -0.20
CA LEU A 686 -15.57 12.59 -0.58
C LEU A 686 -14.58 12.97 0.50
N TRP A 687 -13.33 13.13 0.14
CA TRP A 687 -12.25 13.31 1.09
C TRP A 687 -11.36 14.50 0.75
N TYR A 688 -10.74 15.05 1.77
CA TYR A 688 -9.75 16.12 1.71
C TYR A 688 -8.62 15.83 2.67
N LEU A 689 -7.38 16.05 2.22
CA LEU A 689 -6.17 15.97 3.01
C LEU A 689 -5.32 17.22 2.79
N HIS A 690 -4.71 17.71 3.85
CA HIS A 690 -3.69 18.75 3.82
C HIS A 690 -2.42 18.20 4.44
N SER A 691 -1.32 18.22 3.71
CA SER A 691 0.01 17.87 4.20
C SER A 691 0.83 19.13 4.44
N ASP A 692 1.49 19.21 5.60
CA ASP A 692 2.34 20.36 5.94
C ASP A 692 3.66 20.34 5.13
N SER A 693 4.09 19.19 4.62
CA SER A 693 5.20 18.99 3.66
C SER A 693 4.98 17.70 2.87
N GLU A 694 5.49 17.64 1.64
CA GLU A 694 5.45 16.45 0.80
C GLU A 694 6.78 15.71 0.82
N LEU A 695 6.71 14.39 0.74
CA LEU A 695 7.82 13.55 0.32
C LEU A 695 7.70 13.30 -1.18
N LEU A 696 8.65 13.79 -1.94
CA LEU A 696 8.67 13.64 -3.39
C LEU A 696 9.71 12.60 -3.79
N GLN A 697 9.36 11.79 -4.78
CA GLN A 697 10.31 10.88 -5.42
C GLN A 697 11.42 11.71 -6.09
N ASP A 698 12.64 11.38 -5.74
CA ASP A 698 13.84 11.94 -6.38
C ASP A 698 14.32 10.94 -7.45
N GLY A 699 14.07 11.27 -8.72
CA GLY A 699 14.27 10.33 -9.83
C GLY A 699 15.73 9.97 -10.08
N ASP A 700 16.67 10.85 -9.74
CA ASP A 700 18.09 10.63 -9.97
C ASP A 700 18.81 9.91 -8.82
N THR A 701 18.24 9.93 -7.63
CA THR A 701 18.72 9.15 -6.46
C THR A 701 17.88 7.91 -6.20
N GLY A 702 16.70 7.84 -6.80
CA GLY A 702 15.73 6.76 -6.61
C GLY A 702 15.10 6.70 -5.21
N GLY A 703 15.32 7.72 -4.40
CA GLY A 703 14.77 7.86 -3.06
C GLY A 703 13.67 8.91 -2.95
N THR A 704 13.28 9.28 -1.75
CA THR A 704 12.34 10.37 -1.46
C THR A 704 13.02 11.51 -0.72
N SER A 705 12.65 12.72 -1.09
CA SER A 705 13.12 13.95 -0.45
C SER A 705 11.96 14.82 0.04
N PRO A 706 12.05 15.44 1.24
CA PRO A 706 11.06 16.39 1.70
C PRO A 706 11.07 17.64 0.81
N SER A 707 9.89 18.01 0.29
CA SER A 707 9.76 19.19 -0.57
C SER A 707 9.71 20.51 0.20
N GLU A 708 9.52 20.46 1.52
CA GLU A 708 9.21 21.61 2.38
C GLU A 708 7.95 22.41 1.94
N GLN A 709 7.21 21.91 0.98
CA GLN A 709 6.01 22.54 0.45
C GLN A 709 4.75 21.83 0.93
N SER A 710 3.81 22.61 1.41
CA SER A 710 2.50 22.07 1.78
C SER A 710 1.63 21.81 0.56
N SER A 711 0.74 20.83 0.68
CA SER A 711 -0.17 20.46 -0.38
C SER A 711 -1.61 20.26 0.09
N ASN A 712 -2.53 20.33 -0.85
CA ASN A 712 -3.89 19.86 -0.69
C ASN A 712 -4.16 18.70 -1.65
N ARG A 713 -4.80 17.68 -1.11
CA ARG A 713 -5.34 16.56 -1.86
C ARG A 713 -6.82 16.42 -1.61
N TYR A 714 -7.59 16.13 -2.65
CA TYR A 714 -9.02 15.90 -2.53
C TYR A 714 -9.52 15.01 -3.65
N GLY A 715 -10.60 14.31 -3.38
CA GLY A 715 -11.15 13.40 -4.37
C GLY A 715 -12.45 12.74 -3.98
N ILE A 716 -12.88 11.86 -4.88
CA ILE A 716 -14.02 10.99 -4.71
C ILE A 716 -13.59 9.54 -4.92
N GLU A 717 -14.07 8.66 -4.06
CA GLU A 717 -13.90 7.22 -4.20
C GLU A 717 -15.27 6.55 -4.17
N VAL A 718 -15.47 5.59 -5.06
CA VAL A 718 -16.70 4.81 -5.19
C VAL A 718 -16.31 3.33 -5.24
N GLY A 719 -16.82 2.55 -4.29
CA GLY A 719 -16.62 1.11 -4.26
C GLY A 719 -17.95 0.37 -4.37
N ASN A 720 -18.01 -0.67 -5.18
CA ASN A 720 -19.17 -1.52 -5.33
C ASN A 720 -18.79 -2.99 -5.24
N TYR A 721 -19.60 -3.76 -4.53
CA TYR A 721 -19.46 -5.20 -4.42
C TYR A 721 -20.83 -5.86 -4.57
N TYR A 722 -21.02 -6.62 -5.64
CA TYR A 722 -22.31 -7.20 -6.01
C TYR A 722 -22.25 -8.70 -6.11
N THR A 723 -23.07 -9.39 -5.31
CA THR A 723 -23.15 -10.85 -5.22
C THR A 723 -24.55 -11.35 -5.60
N PRO A 724 -24.94 -11.32 -6.89
CA PRO A 724 -26.30 -11.69 -7.32
C PRO A 724 -26.63 -13.16 -7.02
N SER A 725 -25.63 -14.00 -6.89
CA SER A 725 -25.78 -15.41 -6.52
C SER A 725 -24.57 -15.89 -5.70
N PRO A 726 -24.65 -17.06 -5.04
CA PRO A 726 -23.51 -17.63 -4.33
C PRO A 726 -22.30 -17.92 -5.20
N HIS A 727 -22.48 -17.94 -6.51
CA HIS A 727 -21.43 -18.29 -7.48
C HIS A 727 -20.92 -17.10 -8.29
N LEU A 728 -21.54 -15.92 -8.20
CA LEU A 728 -21.16 -14.77 -9.01
C LEU A 728 -20.86 -13.58 -8.11
N VAL A 729 -19.69 -13.00 -8.33
CA VAL A 729 -19.24 -11.79 -7.66
C VAL A 729 -18.79 -10.79 -8.72
N PHE A 730 -19.26 -9.55 -8.58
CA PHE A 730 -18.77 -8.41 -9.35
C PHE A 730 -18.29 -7.36 -8.37
N ASP A 731 -17.12 -6.82 -8.62
CA ASP A 731 -16.61 -5.67 -7.91
C ASP A 731 -16.18 -4.58 -8.91
N ALA A 732 -16.37 -3.33 -8.52
CA ALA A 732 -15.99 -2.19 -9.33
C ALA A 732 -15.67 -1.01 -8.43
N ASP A 733 -14.44 -0.55 -8.49
CA ASP A 733 -13.91 0.53 -7.70
C ASP A 733 -13.41 1.64 -8.62
N PHE A 734 -13.73 2.88 -8.28
CA PHE A 734 -13.30 4.08 -9.00
C PHE A 734 -12.80 5.12 -8.00
N ALA A 735 -11.66 5.73 -8.30
CA ALA A 735 -11.14 6.87 -7.56
C ALA A 735 -10.74 7.99 -8.54
N ASP A 736 -11.13 9.22 -8.23
CA ASP A 736 -10.62 10.47 -8.84
C ASP A 736 -9.97 11.29 -7.74
N SER A 737 -8.69 11.59 -7.89
CA SER A 737 -7.87 12.29 -6.91
C SER A 737 -7.14 13.45 -7.54
N ARG A 738 -7.01 14.56 -6.81
CA ARG A 738 -6.20 15.68 -7.22
C ARG A 738 -5.28 16.12 -6.08
N ALA A 739 -4.03 16.41 -6.42
CA ALA A 739 -3.00 16.90 -5.49
C ALA A 739 -2.35 18.16 -6.05
N ILE A 740 -2.36 19.23 -5.27
CA ILE A 740 -1.79 20.53 -5.65
C ILE A 740 -0.99 21.13 -4.51
N PHE A 741 0.11 21.79 -4.82
CA PHE A 741 0.86 22.58 -3.86
C PHE A 741 0.08 23.81 -3.41
N THR A 742 0.17 24.16 -2.13
CA THR A 742 -0.54 25.30 -1.52
C THR A 742 0.38 26.37 -0.95
N SER A 743 1.64 26.04 -0.75
CA SER A 743 2.66 27.01 -0.33
C SER A 743 3.62 27.29 -1.48
N ASP A 744 4.01 28.55 -1.53
CA ASP A 744 5.16 29.02 -2.25
C ASP A 744 6.10 29.58 -1.19
N ASP A 745 7.05 28.80 -0.77
CA ASP A 745 8.02 29.25 0.23
C ASP A 745 9.14 30.07 -0.39
N GLY A 746 9.01 30.39 -1.69
CA GLY A 746 9.96 31.26 -2.41
C GLY A 746 11.36 30.66 -2.49
N ASP A 747 11.49 29.42 -2.04
CA ASP A 747 12.78 28.82 -1.75
C ASP A 747 12.72 27.31 -2.06
N ASP A 748 13.34 26.88 -3.14
CA ASP A 748 14.43 25.99 -2.95
C ASP A 748 14.21 24.49 -3.03
N SER A 749 13.13 23.96 -3.53
CA SER A 749 13.16 22.58 -3.99
C SER A 749 13.79 22.50 -5.37
N THR A 750 14.58 21.47 -5.58
CA THR A 750 14.97 21.06 -6.93
C THR A 750 13.69 20.59 -7.62
N PHE A 751 13.24 21.28 -8.61
CA PHE A 751 12.08 20.88 -9.40
C PHE A 751 12.33 21.11 -10.88
N TYR A 752 11.64 20.35 -11.69
CA TYR A 752 11.78 20.44 -13.12
C TYR A 752 10.80 21.50 -13.66
N THR A 753 11.31 22.45 -14.41
CA THR A 753 10.50 23.36 -15.22
C THR A 753 10.62 22.98 -16.68
N SER A 754 9.60 23.30 -17.45
CA SER A 754 9.61 23.10 -18.87
C SER A 754 9.74 24.44 -19.59
N THR A 755 10.55 24.46 -20.59
CA THR A 755 10.75 25.59 -21.51
C THR A 755 10.45 25.14 -22.92
N PRO A 756 10.30 26.06 -23.92
CA PRO A 756 10.19 25.66 -25.30
C PRO A 756 11.37 24.83 -25.82
N ALA A 757 12.51 24.86 -25.14
CA ALA A 757 13.68 24.03 -25.43
C ALA A 757 13.67 22.67 -24.71
N GLY A 758 12.65 22.39 -23.87
CA GLY A 758 12.52 21.22 -23.02
C GLY A 758 12.56 21.58 -21.54
N PRO A 759 12.14 20.65 -20.66
CA PRO A 759 12.23 20.85 -19.21
C PRO A 759 13.68 20.95 -18.76
N GLN A 760 13.86 21.72 -17.72
CA GLN A 760 15.18 22.02 -17.16
C GLN A 760 15.16 21.81 -15.66
N LEU A 761 16.23 21.26 -15.12
CA LEU A 761 16.44 21.16 -13.69
C LEU A 761 16.69 22.55 -13.11
N CYS A 762 15.95 22.90 -12.08
CA CYS A 762 16.14 24.13 -11.34
C CYS A 762 16.65 23.80 -9.95
N ALA A 763 17.78 24.38 -9.61
CA ALA A 763 18.33 24.24 -8.28
C ALA A 763 17.74 25.25 -7.31
N ARG A 764 17.81 24.91 -6.07
CA ARG A 764 17.42 25.68 -4.90
C ARG A 764 18.01 27.10 -4.95
N ASN A 765 17.21 28.13 -4.66
CA ASN A 765 17.61 29.56 -4.63
C ASN A 765 18.12 30.15 -5.94
N SER A 766 17.85 29.51 -7.03
CA SER A 766 18.49 29.94 -8.24
C SER A 766 17.51 30.09 -9.38
N ASN A 767 17.79 31.01 -10.20
CA ASN A 767 17.35 30.94 -11.57
C ASN A 767 17.73 29.56 -12.11
N CYS A 768 16.85 28.90 -12.83
CA CYS A 768 17.18 27.63 -13.47
C CYS A 768 18.51 27.75 -14.23
N PHE A 769 19.46 26.85 -13.91
CA PHE A 769 20.82 26.98 -14.39
C PHE A 769 21.06 26.41 -15.78
N GLY A 770 22.00 27.05 -16.44
CA GLY A 770 22.94 26.54 -17.44
C GLY A 770 22.41 26.18 -18.81
N LEU A 771 21.19 25.69 -18.95
CA LEU A 771 20.67 25.21 -20.24
C LEU A 771 19.52 26.06 -20.79
N ILE A 772 19.21 27.17 -20.16
CA ILE A 772 18.14 28.04 -20.60
C ILE A 772 18.68 29.10 -21.55
N PRO A 773 18.21 29.11 -22.82
CA PRO A 773 18.50 30.23 -23.72
C PRO A 773 17.99 31.51 -23.06
N THR A 774 18.82 32.48 -22.87
CA THR A 774 18.46 33.80 -22.38
C THR A 774 17.34 34.36 -23.24
N GLY A 775 16.13 34.46 -22.65
CA GLY A 775 14.95 34.98 -23.31
C GLY A 775 13.79 34.00 -23.56
N ALA A 776 13.94 32.71 -23.28
CA ALA A 776 12.90 31.72 -23.46
C ALA A 776 12.46 31.17 -22.12
N GLY A 777 11.39 31.71 -21.60
CA GLY A 777 10.65 31.07 -20.54
C GLY A 777 10.59 31.84 -19.22
N THR A 778 9.42 31.77 -18.61
CA THR A 778 9.17 32.16 -17.24
C THR A 778 9.55 31.01 -16.35
N TYR A 779 10.47 31.21 -15.45
CA TYR A 779 10.81 30.23 -14.42
C TYR A 779 9.65 30.09 -13.44
N LEU A 780 9.35 28.87 -13.05
CA LEU A 780 8.35 28.63 -12.04
C LEU A 780 9.01 28.74 -10.66
N GLN A 781 9.06 29.94 -10.14
CA GLN A 781 9.45 30.17 -8.75
C GLN A 781 8.29 29.91 -7.78
N ASN A 782 7.05 29.92 -8.27
CA ASN A 782 5.84 29.77 -7.47
C ASN A 782 5.15 28.45 -7.80
N GLN A 783 5.12 27.53 -6.86
CA GLN A 783 4.46 26.22 -6.99
C GLN A 783 3.00 26.24 -6.55
N HIS A 784 2.53 27.30 -5.91
CA HIS A 784 1.14 27.38 -5.44
C HIS A 784 0.14 27.10 -6.57
N GLY A 785 -0.72 26.11 -6.35
CA GLY A 785 -1.68 25.64 -7.33
C GLY A 785 -1.13 24.76 -8.45
N LYS A 786 0.18 24.42 -8.40
CA LYS A 786 0.77 23.46 -9.33
C LYS A 786 0.47 22.02 -8.90
N GLU A 787 0.43 21.12 -9.86
CA GLU A 787 0.22 19.69 -9.60
C GLU A 787 1.41 19.11 -8.82
N VAL A 788 1.14 18.26 -7.87
CA VAL A 788 2.19 17.46 -7.22
C VAL A 788 2.65 16.40 -8.22
N PRO A 789 3.96 16.31 -8.54
CA PRO A 789 4.47 15.30 -9.46
C PRO A 789 4.06 13.88 -9.05
N GLU A 790 3.78 13.05 -10.05
CA GLU A 790 3.41 11.63 -9.93
C GLU A 790 2.11 11.33 -9.18
N ALA A 791 1.33 12.34 -8.83
CA ALA A 791 0.01 12.17 -8.25
C ALA A 791 -0.95 11.51 -9.26
N VAL A 792 -1.31 10.25 -9.01
CA VAL A 792 -2.25 9.50 -9.87
C VAL A 792 -3.65 10.08 -9.72
N ARG A 793 -4.23 10.47 -10.85
CA ARG A 793 -5.55 11.10 -10.86
C ARG A 793 -6.68 10.07 -10.84
N TRP A 794 -6.67 9.12 -11.76
CA TRP A 794 -7.75 8.16 -11.94
C TRP A 794 -7.28 6.73 -11.69
N VAL A 795 -7.99 6.03 -10.85
CA VAL A 795 -7.79 4.61 -10.61
C VAL A 795 -9.12 3.89 -10.81
N VAL A 796 -9.11 2.82 -11.61
CA VAL A 796 -10.27 1.94 -11.80
C VAL A 796 -9.82 0.49 -11.62
N ALA A 797 -10.47 -0.22 -10.72
CA ALA A 797 -10.36 -1.64 -10.59
C ALA A 797 -11.74 -2.28 -10.79
N ALA A 798 -11.84 -3.32 -11.59
CA ALA A 798 -13.08 -4.03 -11.79
C ALA A 798 -12.86 -5.53 -11.94
N GLY A 799 -13.78 -6.31 -11.41
CA GLY A 799 -13.69 -7.76 -11.43
C GLY A 799 -15.01 -8.46 -11.66
N ALA A 800 -14.93 -9.60 -12.31
CA ALA A 800 -16.03 -10.56 -12.44
C ALA A 800 -15.50 -11.94 -12.05
N THR A 801 -16.06 -12.52 -11.01
CA THR A 801 -15.63 -13.81 -10.46
C THR A 801 -16.79 -14.80 -10.47
N LEU A 802 -16.59 -15.94 -11.11
CA LEU A 802 -17.36 -17.15 -10.92
C LEU A 802 -16.67 -17.99 -9.84
N GLN A 803 -17.32 -18.22 -8.72
CA GLN A 803 -16.72 -18.96 -7.61
C GLN A 803 -17.49 -20.27 -7.33
N ASP A 804 -16.73 -21.34 -7.14
CA ASP A 804 -17.25 -22.66 -6.72
C ASP A 804 -18.48 -23.15 -7.51
N TYR A 805 -18.58 -22.79 -8.81
CA TYR A 805 -19.64 -23.34 -9.65
C TYR A 805 -19.31 -24.79 -10.00
N LYS A 806 -19.93 -25.72 -9.29
CA LYS A 806 -19.60 -27.16 -9.31
C LYS A 806 -18.16 -27.39 -8.81
N ARG A 807 -17.19 -27.46 -9.69
CA ARG A 807 -15.76 -27.67 -9.41
C ARG A 807 -14.88 -26.58 -10.02
N PHE A 808 -15.49 -25.56 -10.58
CA PHE A 808 -14.83 -24.56 -11.39
C PHE A 808 -14.97 -23.18 -10.77
N SER A 809 -13.89 -22.42 -10.76
CA SER A 809 -13.91 -20.99 -10.48
C SER A 809 -13.12 -20.26 -11.56
N ALA A 810 -13.49 -19.01 -11.83
CA ALA A 810 -12.76 -18.16 -12.77
C ALA A 810 -12.91 -16.69 -12.35
N SER A 811 -11.88 -15.89 -12.56
CA SER A 811 -11.86 -14.47 -12.26
C SER A 811 -11.22 -13.70 -13.40
N LEU A 812 -11.89 -12.65 -13.84
CA LEU A 812 -11.37 -11.69 -14.80
C LEU A 812 -11.23 -10.36 -14.07
N ARG A 813 -10.05 -9.74 -14.14
CA ARG A 813 -9.70 -8.52 -13.41
C ARG A 813 -9.19 -7.47 -14.37
N LEU A 814 -9.76 -6.27 -14.30
CA LEU A 814 -9.27 -5.05 -14.92
C LEU A 814 -8.55 -4.21 -13.89
N ARG A 815 -7.37 -3.71 -14.22
CA ARG A 815 -6.58 -2.74 -13.50
C ARG A 815 -6.29 -1.58 -14.44
N TYR A 816 -6.68 -0.37 -14.05
CA TYR A 816 -6.42 0.84 -14.83
C TYR A 816 -5.98 1.96 -13.90
N PHE A 817 -4.92 2.65 -14.25
CA PHE A 817 -4.60 3.94 -13.68
C PHE A 817 -4.28 4.95 -14.78
N GLY A 818 -4.75 6.18 -14.55
CA GLY A 818 -4.72 7.25 -15.52
C GLY A 818 -3.35 7.90 -15.66
N PRO A 819 -3.19 8.80 -16.64
CA PRO A 819 -2.00 9.61 -16.76
C PRO A 819 -1.84 10.49 -15.51
N ARG A 820 -0.58 10.75 -15.15
CA ARG A 820 -0.18 11.59 -14.02
C ARG A 820 0.84 12.61 -14.45
N PRO A 821 0.89 13.79 -13.81
CA PRO A 821 1.95 14.76 -14.06
C PRO A 821 3.29 14.18 -13.60
N LEU A 822 4.32 14.31 -14.39
CA LEU A 822 5.71 13.96 -14.04
C LEU A 822 6.54 15.19 -13.64
N THR A 823 5.99 16.37 -13.92
CA THR A 823 6.54 17.69 -13.56
C THR A 823 5.42 18.54 -12.96
N SER A 824 5.76 19.46 -12.08
CA SER A 824 4.76 20.30 -11.39
C SER A 824 3.93 21.20 -12.32
N ASP A 825 4.45 21.53 -13.49
CA ASP A 825 3.74 22.25 -14.55
C ASP A 825 2.90 21.35 -15.47
N ALA A 826 2.94 20.03 -15.23
CA ALA A 826 2.24 18.99 -15.99
C ALA A 826 2.53 18.98 -17.51
N LEU A 827 3.65 19.57 -17.97
CA LEU A 827 4.05 19.47 -19.38
C LEU A 827 4.55 18.07 -19.74
N TYR A 828 5.14 17.37 -18.77
CA TYR A 828 5.42 15.94 -18.90
C TYR A 828 4.39 15.15 -18.11
N THR A 829 3.73 14.25 -18.81
CA THR A 829 2.74 13.33 -18.22
C THR A 829 3.05 11.91 -18.63
N SER A 830 2.76 10.97 -17.72
CA SER A 830 2.81 9.54 -18.05
C SER A 830 1.69 9.15 -19.01
N PRO A 831 1.81 8.06 -19.76
CA PRO A 831 0.66 7.41 -20.36
C PRO A 831 -0.23 6.78 -19.27
N SER A 832 -1.42 6.32 -19.67
CA SER A 832 -2.26 5.47 -18.82
C SER A 832 -1.86 4.01 -18.97
N THR A 833 -2.09 3.22 -17.92
CA THR A 833 -1.87 1.77 -17.91
C THR A 833 -3.19 1.04 -17.75
N ALA A 834 -3.44 0.03 -18.59
CA ALA A 834 -4.66 -0.76 -18.57
C ALA A 834 -4.36 -2.24 -18.75
N LEU A 835 -4.47 -3.03 -17.70
CA LEU A 835 -4.16 -4.45 -17.71
C LEU A 835 -5.40 -5.29 -17.38
N VAL A 836 -5.51 -6.42 -18.04
CA VAL A 836 -6.54 -7.43 -17.77
C VAL A 836 -5.85 -8.74 -17.44
N ASN A 837 -6.19 -9.30 -16.28
CA ASN A 837 -5.68 -10.59 -15.81
C ASN A 837 -6.83 -11.60 -15.74
N LEU A 838 -6.54 -12.86 -16.02
CA LEU A 838 -7.47 -13.98 -15.98
C LEU A 838 -6.91 -15.08 -15.08
N GLU A 839 -7.73 -15.57 -14.19
CA GLU A 839 -7.47 -16.80 -13.44
C GLU A 839 -8.62 -17.79 -13.68
N ALA A 840 -8.30 -19.06 -13.74
CA ALA A 840 -9.29 -20.14 -13.77
C ALA A 840 -8.79 -21.32 -12.91
N SER A 841 -9.65 -21.83 -12.04
CA SER A 841 -9.30 -22.97 -11.19
C SER A 841 -10.30 -24.10 -11.33
N TYR A 842 -9.79 -25.33 -11.17
CA TYR A 842 -10.58 -26.55 -11.23
C TYR A 842 -10.25 -27.49 -10.07
N LYS A 843 -11.25 -27.84 -9.26
CA LYS A 843 -11.15 -28.85 -8.21
C LYS A 843 -11.27 -30.23 -8.81
N ILE A 844 -10.14 -30.93 -9.03
CA ILE A 844 -10.10 -32.29 -9.57
C ILE A 844 -10.84 -33.22 -8.61
N ASN A 845 -10.55 -33.12 -7.32
CA ASN A 845 -11.25 -33.79 -6.21
C ASN A 845 -11.08 -33.00 -4.91
N GLU A 846 -11.40 -33.59 -3.76
CA GLU A 846 -11.29 -32.93 -2.45
C GLU A 846 -9.85 -32.57 -2.05
N HIS A 847 -8.86 -33.22 -2.67
CA HIS A 847 -7.43 -33.03 -2.36
C HIS A 847 -6.69 -32.22 -3.41
N TRP A 848 -7.02 -32.41 -4.67
CA TRP A 848 -6.27 -31.84 -5.80
C TRP A 848 -7.03 -30.70 -6.48
N SER A 849 -6.34 -29.58 -6.67
CA SER A 849 -6.83 -28.49 -7.50
C SER A 849 -5.74 -28.02 -8.48
N LEU A 850 -6.18 -27.55 -9.63
CA LEU A 850 -5.37 -26.95 -10.67
C LEU A 850 -5.82 -25.51 -10.84
N VAL A 851 -4.86 -24.56 -10.95
CA VAL A 851 -5.12 -23.17 -11.28
C VAL A 851 -4.29 -22.81 -12.50
N GLY A 852 -4.87 -22.04 -13.39
CA GLY A 852 -4.20 -21.43 -14.53
C GLY A 852 -4.42 -19.93 -14.50
N GLU A 853 -3.36 -19.17 -14.65
CA GLU A 853 -3.37 -17.71 -14.66
C GLU A 853 -2.80 -17.20 -15.98
N VAL A 854 -3.39 -16.13 -16.50
CA VAL A 854 -2.84 -15.35 -17.61
C VAL A 854 -2.81 -13.89 -17.15
N LEU A 855 -1.62 -13.38 -16.92
CA LEU A 855 -1.38 -11.99 -16.56
C LEU A 855 -1.15 -11.18 -17.84
N ASN A 856 -1.59 -9.92 -17.85
CA ASN A 856 -1.60 -9.05 -19.04
C ASN A 856 -2.17 -9.77 -20.27
N LEU A 857 -3.41 -10.25 -20.16
CA LEU A 857 -4.11 -11.11 -21.17
C LEU A 857 -4.05 -10.56 -22.60
N PHE A 858 -4.04 -9.24 -22.76
CA PHE A 858 -4.02 -8.60 -24.09
C PHE A 858 -2.61 -8.22 -24.55
N ASN A 859 -1.58 -8.63 -23.81
CA ASN A 859 -0.17 -8.37 -24.10
C ASN A 859 0.09 -6.87 -24.37
N ARG A 860 -0.43 -6.01 -23.52
CA ARG A 860 -0.24 -4.57 -23.60
C ARG A 860 1.22 -4.22 -23.29
N ARG A 861 1.76 -3.28 -24.06
CA ARG A 861 3.07 -2.68 -23.81
C ARG A 861 2.88 -1.32 -23.15
N ASP A 862 2.30 -1.36 -21.97
CA ASP A 862 2.10 -0.19 -21.14
C ASP A 862 3.30 -0.02 -20.17
N HIS A 863 3.28 1.01 -19.37
CA HIS A 863 4.31 1.28 -18.37
C HIS A 863 3.78 0.98 -16.97
N ASP A 864 4.60 0.35 -16.16
CA ASP A 864 4.26 0.12 -14.75
C ASP A 864 4.45 1.42 -13.96
N VAL A 865 5.52 2.16 -14.28
CA VAL A 865 5.79 3.49 -13.72
C VAL A 865 6.54 4.36 -14.73
N ASP A 866 6.39 5.67 -14.63
CA ASP A 866 7.13 6.69 -15.38
C ASP A 866 7.59 7.78 -14.46
N TYR A 867 8.77 8.33 -14.76
CA TYR A 867 9.38 9.52 -14.16
C TYR A 867 9.83 10.49 -15.26
N ALA A 868 10.34 11.64 -14.87
CA ALA A 868 11.01 12.59 -15.78
C ALA A 868 12.21 13.20 -15.08
N TYR A 869 13.40 12.88 -15.56
CA TYR A 869 14.65 13.45 -15.06
C TYR A 869 15.75 13.43 -16.13
N VAL A 870 16.88 14.04 -15.82
CA VAL A 870 18.04 14.10 -16.72
C VAL A 870 18.85 12.83 -16.63
N SER A 871 19.25 12.29 -17.77
CA SER A 871 20.16 11.15 -17.85
C SER A 871 21.11 11.26 -19.02
N GLN A 872 22.23 10.56 -18.97
CA GLN A 872 23.21 10.45 -20.05
C GLN A 872 23.54 8.98 -20.27
N ILE A 873 23.20 8.46 -21.42
CA ILE A 873 23.34 7.02 -21.72
C ILE A 873 24.63 6.66 -22.49
N THR A 874 25.44 7.64 -22.86
CA THR A 874 26.64 7.43 -23.67
C THR A 874 27.89 7.56 -22.83
N PRO A 875 28.72 6.51 -22.70
CA PRO A 875 29.99 6.61 -21.95
C PRO A 875 31.02 7.54 -22.64
N ALA A 876 32.05 7.94 -21.91
CA ALA A 876 33.11 8.84 -22.36
C ALA A 876 33.71 8.46 -23.72
N ALA A 877 33.96 7.19 -23.96
CA ALA A 877 34.46 6.69 -25.24
C ALA A 877 33.49 6.96 -26.39
N GLY A 878 32.19 6.86 -26.18
CA GLY A 878 31.15 7.14 -27.19
C GLY A 878 30.99 8.66 -27.41
N LEU A 879 31.38 9.49 -26.46
CA LEU A 879 31.44 10.95 -26.60
C LEU A 879 32.73 11.45 -27.27
N GLY A 880 33.66 10.56 -27.64
CA GLY A 880 34.94 10.93 -28.21
C GLY A 880 35.92 11.53 -27.21
N LEU A 881 35.70 11.33 -25.93
CA LEU A 881 36.53 11.80 -24.85
C LEU A 881 37.80 10.92 -24.69
N PRO A 882 38.89 11.43 -24.07
CA PRO A 882 40.09 10.65 -23.79
C PRO A 882 39.77 9.37 -22.99
N ALA A 883 40.53 8.30 -23.21
CA ALA A 883 40.31 7.02 -22.48
C ALA A 883 40.54 7.09 -20.96
N THR A 884 41.22 8.13 -20.48
CA THR A 884 41.45 8.42 -19.06
C THR A 884 40.94 9.79 -18.69
N PRO A 885 40.38 10.00 -17.52
CA PRO A 885 39.93 11.30 -17.07
C PRO A 885 41.09 12.33 -17.11
N PRO A 886 40.85 13.51 -17.65
CA PRO A 886 41.87 14.56 -17.68
C PRO A 886 42.14 15.12 -16.27
N THR A 887 43.39 15.40 -15.97
CA THR A 887 43.84 15.96 -14.67
C THR A 887 43.97 17.48 -14.67
N ILE A 888 43.83 18.12 -15.84
CA ILE A 888 43.92 19.55 -15.99
C ILE A 888 42.54 20.16 -16.25
N LEU A 889 42.33 21.37 -15.71
CA LEU A 889 41.03 22.08 -15.78
C LEU A 889 40.44 22.16 -17.20
N ALA A 890 41.23 22.58 -18.17
CA ALA A 890 40.78 22.71 -19.57
C ALA A 890 40.30 21.37 -20.18
N GLY A 891 40.89 20.24 -19.78
CA GLY A 891 40.41 18.91 -20.20
C GLY A 891 39.15 18.50 -19.48
N GLN A 892 39.02 18.88 -18.22
CA GLN A 892 37.83 18.65 -17.40
C GLN A 892 36.63 19.45 -17.94
N GLU A 893 36.84 20.73 -18.32
CA GLU A 893 35.82 21.55 -18.99
C GLU A 893 35.34 20.93 -20.31
N GLN A 894 36.20 20.27 -21.07
CA GLN A 894 35.82 19.54 -22.28
C GLN A 894 34.91 18.35 -21.97
N VAL A 895 35.21 17.63 -20.90
CA VAL A 895 34.34 16.51 -20.45
C VAL A 895 32.97 17.02 -20.05
N ALA A 896 32.91 18.06 -19.22
CA ALA A 896 31.63 18.64 -18.80
C ALA A 896 30.80 19.12 -20.00
N ALA A 897 31.44 19.84 -20.93
CA ALA A 897 30.77 20.31 -22.12
C ALA A 897 30.23 19.16 -23.00
N ALA A 898 30.98 18.07 -23.14
CA ALA A 898 30.55 16.91 -23.90
C ALA A 898 29.36 16.17 -23.21
N VAL A 899 29.40 16.00 -21.90
CA VAL A 899 28.29 15.40 -21.13
C VAL A 899 27.05 16.28 -21.24
N ASN A 900 27.17 17.57 -20.98
CA ASN A 900 26.04 18.51 -21.03
C ASN A 900 25.39 18.60 -22.42
N ALA A 901 26.20 18.48 -23.50
CA ALA A 901 25.68 18.48 -24.87
C ALA A 901 24.88 17.20 -25.23
N ASN A 902 25.07 16.12 -24.50
CA ASN A 902 24.43 14.82 -24.77
C ASN A 902 23.46 14.39 -23.68
N ALA A 903 23.49 14.99 -22.49
CA ALA A 903 22.52 14.77 -21.44
C ALA A 903 21.12 15.20 -21.89
N ALA A 904 20.10 14.42 -21.54
CA ALA A 904 18.75 14.68 -21.95
C ALA A 904 17.78 14.57 -20.77
N PHE A 905 16.98 15.62 -20.57
CA PHE A 905 15.77 15.49 -19.76
C PHE A 905 14.72 14.76 -20.59
N THR A 906 14.28 13.62 -20.11
CA THR A 906 13.32 12.79 -20.82
C THR A 906 12.41 12.04 -19.85
N ARG A 907 11.33 11.48 -20.38
CA ARG A 907 10.61 10.46 -19.65
C ARG A 907 11.47 9.22 -19.49
N VAL A 908 11.37 8.63 -18.32
CA VAL A 908 12.04 7.39 -17.94
C VAL A 908 10.96 6.44 -17.48
N MET A 909 10.98 5.19 -17.92
CA MET A 909 9.88 4.26 -17.69
C MET A 909 10.39 2.88 -17.27
N HIS A 910 9.60 2.20 -16.46
CA HIS A 910 9.69 0.75 -16.29
C HIS A 910 8.50 0.09 -17.00
N PRO A 911 8.71 -0.87 -17.90
CA PRO A 911 7.63 -1.49 -18.66
C PRO A 911 6.81 -2.44 -17.79
N VAL A 912 5.52 -2.57 -18.09
CA VAL A 912 4.73 -3.70 -17.56
C VAL A 912 5.22 -5.00 -18.14
N GLU A 913 5.13 -6.07 -17.38
CA GLU A 913 5.46 -7.39 -17.87
C GLU A 913 4.53 -7.81 -19.02
N PRO A 914 5.04 -8.44 -20.08
CA PRO A 914 4.23 -8.91 -21.20
C PRO A 914 3.30 -10.05 -20.77
N ALA A 915 2.40 -10.46 -21.66
CA ALA A 915 1.50 -11.58 -21.39
C ALA A 915 2.28 -12.81 -20.93
N GLN A 916 1.91 -13.35 -19.78
CA GLN A 916 2.52 -14.54 -19.21
C GLN A 916 1.48 -15.49 -18.64
N ALA A 917 1.74 -16.78 -18.77
CA ALA A 917 0.91 -17.84 -18.23
C ALA A 917 1.63 -18.55 -17.09
N ARG A 918 0.89 -18.80 -16.00
CA ARG A 918 1.33 -19.57 -14.83
C ARG A 918 0.34 -20.70 -14.55
N PHE A 919 0.83 -21.80 -14.00
CA PHE A 919 0.02 -22.96 -13.62
C PHE A 919 0.40 -23.41 -12.23
N THR A 920 -0.62 -23.68 -11.42
CA THR A 920 -0.51 -24.12 -10.03
C THR A 920 -1.14 -25.50 -9.88
N LEU A 921 -0.42 -26.44 -9.28
CA LEU A 921 -0.96 -27.70 -8.80
C LEU A 921 -0.88 -27.72 -7.28
N ARG A 922 -2.05 -27.83 -6.63
CA ARG A 922 -2.14 -27.86 -5.17
C ARG A 922 -2.74 -29.16 -4.68
N TYR A 923 -2.10 -29.75 -3.69
CA TYR A 923 -2.58 -30.90 -2.91
C TYR A 923 -2.93 -30.45 -1.50
N SER A 924 -4.19 -30.62 -1.10
CA SER A 924 -4.69 -30.25 0.22
C SER A 924 -5.10 -31.49 0.99
N PHE A 925 -4.72 -31.61 2.26
CA PHE A 925 -4.94 -32.78 3.10
C PHE A 925 -5.16 -32.39 4.58
N GLY A 926 -5.51 -33.41 5.38
CA GLY A 926 -5.93 -33.11 6.75
C GLY A 926 -7.31 -32.47 6.77
N ARG A 927 -7.92 -32.41 7.91
CA ARG A 927 -9.31 -32.10 8.24
C ARG A 927 -10.08 -31.39 7.21
#